data_e5c12c98c44384053e313c2540ef75c1
#
_entry.id   e5c12c98c44384053e313c2540ef75c1
#
_cell.length_a   1.000
_cell.length_b   1.000
_cell.length_c   1.000
_cell.angle_alpha   90.00
_cell.angle_beta   90.00
_cell.angle_gamma   90.00
#
_symmetry.space_group_name_H-M   'P 1'
#
loop_
_entity.id
_entity.type
_entity.pdbx_description
1 polymer ?
#
loop_
_entity_poly.entity_id
_entity_poly.type
_entity_poly.pdbx_seq_one_letter_code
_entity_poly.pdbx_strand_id
1 'polypeptide(L)'
;MQFNYSMKNIPMSSTVQAYMKKMLNQGENFLRRANWAAFFAMNKHITQSTLETFGFKNPNAPPFVKEFEEFKKAFLEMIRNIKFTHTGNDFQTQLKSDTFKIKHTPEIIVPADKTRNWYKVPIGDHKKLLEEAVTKEYKRCDQEDIDKVNEETAKIAHTLQLHDRMEKFTVRDAYITLKDHKPNFPSRISTRLINPAKTDLGIVSHRILQELNSEIVSQTKTNQWRSTKSVIGWFNRIKSTARTTFIKFDIENFYPSISRELLVKALDWASGFCKISDRNRGIILQARKTFLFIEGKPWTKKNTVNHFDIPMGSWDGAECCELIGLFMLSKLTQKIFKPDEVGIYRDDGLGTVRGPGRVAERKRKDISELFKEYGLSITSDTNLTATDYLDVYFNLEDKSYRPFRKPNDHPQYIHKLSNHPKNIIKQLPKMIAYRLSVLSSTEKIFKEASDIYINALRASGYTDSDLDDFRYTPPDPNKKKRRQRCRRVIWFNPPFDLSVETDIGHKFLALVGRSFPKGHPLHSTLNRNTVKISYCTMNNMKSHIDQHNKSILNPRTVEANNNGCNCIRSRKAECPLDGKCLQDSIVYQADIIPSDPNNNLGTKTYYGCTGRPFKKRYYDHKNALSNRDSSKQTTLSKHIWELKDKNVEHRIKWSIKARAATYKGGARYCNLCLSEKLTILMADQESTLNSRSEILGKCRHKWKYCLGSIKIN
;
A
#
# COMPACT_ATOMS: atom_id res chain seq x y z
N MET A 1 -25.67 -12.54 8.55
CA MET A 1 -26.33 -11.30 8.06
C MET A 1 -25.41 -10.66 7.05
N GLN A 2 -25.86 -10.55 5.81
CA GLN A 2 -25.07 -10.01 4.71
C GLN A 2 -25.05 -8.48 4.80
N PHE A 3 -23.86 -7.88 4.88
CA PHE A 3 -23.68 -6.45 4.75
C PHE A 3 -23.35 -6.11 3.31
N ASN A 4 -24.24 -5.44 2.64
CA ASN A 4 -23.98 -4.89 1.32
C ASN A 4 -23.13 -3.62 1.44
N TYR A 5 -21.85 -3.78 1.77
CA TYR A 5 -20.91 -2.66 1.72
C TYR A 5 -20.21 -2.62 0.36
N SER A 6 -20.94 -2.18 -0.66
CA SER A 6 -20.38 -1.63 -1.87
C SER A 6 -19.32 -0.55 -1.60
N MET A 7 -19.17 -0.19 -0.35
CA MET A 7 -18.55 1.03 0.16
C MET A 7 -17.16 0.84 0.74
N LYS A 8 -16.55 -0.37 0.68
CA LYS A 8 -15.24 -0.62 1.31
C LYS A 8 -14.14 0.37 0.89
N ASN A 9 -14.22 0.84 -0.33
CA ASN A 9 -13.21 1.74 -0.90
C ASN A 9 -13.66 3.21 -0.96
N ILE A 10 -14.85 3.54 -0.42
CA ILE A 10 -15.34 4.91 -0.43
C ILE A 10 -14.61 5.71 0.63
N PRO A 11 -13.86 6.76 0.26
CA PRO A 11 -13.23 7.65 1.22
C PRO A 11 -14.31 8.46 1.94
N MET A 12 -14.12 8.59 3.24
CA MET A 12 -14.96 9.42 4.09
C MET A 12 -14.32 10.78 4.30
N SER A 13 -15.14 11.81 4.48
CA SER A 13 -14.64 13.11 4.96
C SER A 13 -14.00 12.94 6.35
N SER A 14 -12.92 13.66 6.57
CA SER A 14 -12.11 13.55 7.77
C SER A 14 -12.20 14.78 8.65
N THR A 15 -11.74 14.69 9.88
CA THR A 15 -11.52 15.87 10.71
C THR A 15 -10.39 16.72 10.12
N VAL A 16 -10.44 18.04 10.34
CA VAL A 16 -9.36 18.98 9.93
C VAL A 16 -7.99 18.49 10.40
N GLN A 17 -7.90 18.06 11.66
CA GLN A 17 -6.64 17.56 12.22
C GLN A 17 -6.12 16.30 11.48
N ALA A 18 -6.99 15.34 11.17
CA ALA A 18 -6.60 14.12 10.45
C ALA A 18 -6.16 14.44 9.02
N TYR A 19 -6.87 15.36 8.35
CA TYR A 19 -6.50 15.86 7.04
C TYR A 19 -5.14 16.53 7.05
N MET A 20 -4.93 17.52 7.94
CA MET A 20 -3.69 18.28 8.05
C MET A 20 -2.51 17.38 8.36
N LYS A 21 -2.68 16.38 9.23
CA LYS A 21 -1.65 15.38 9.51
C LYS A 21 -1.26 14.60 8.26
N LYS A 22 -2.23 14.14 7.46
CA LYS A 22 -1.97 13.42 6.20
C LYS A 22 -1.35 14.35 5.15
N MET A 23 -1.85 15.58 5.05
CA MET A 23 -1.31 16.61 4.15
C MET A 23 0.15 16.93 4.44
N LEU A 24 0.50 17.14 5.71
CA LEU A 24 1.88 17.38 6.13
C LEU A 24 2.79 16.20 5.80
N ASN A 25 2.36 14.96 6.06
CA ASN A 25 3.12 13.77 5.69
C ASN A 25 3.38 13.67 4.18
N GLN A 26 2.38 13.97 3.35
CA GLN A 26 2.54 13.98 1.89
C GLN A 26 3.42 15.14 1.43
N GLY A 27 3.28 16.31 2.05
CA GLY A 27 4.12 17.49 1.82
C GLY A 27 5.59 17.21 2.15
N GLU A 28 5.88 16.64 3.31
CA GLU A 28 7.24 16.24 3.70
C GLU A 28 7.84 15.23 2.70
N ASN A 29 7.07 14.23 2.30
CA ASN A 29 7.51 13.24 1.30
C ASN A 29 7.83 13.89 -0.06
N PHE A 30 7.05 14.89 -0.46
CA PHE A 30 7.31 15.65 -1.68
C PHE A 30 8.56 16.51 -1.54
N LEU A 31 8.64 17.34 -0.48
CA LEU A 31 9.79 18.23 -0.23
C LEU A 31 11.11 17.45 -0.17
N ARG A 32 11.13 16.28 0.50
CA ARG A 32 12.32 15.42 0.53
C ARG A 32 12.77 14.99 -0.86
N ARG A 33 11.83 14.55 -1.72
CA ARG A 33 12.15 14.14 -3.09
C ARG A 33 12.59 15.30 -3.97
N ALA A 34 11.91 16.43 -3.85
CA ALA A 34 12.22 17.63 -4.60
C ALA A 34 13.59 18.22 -4.19
N ASN A 35 13.90 18.22 -2.89
CA ASN A 35 15.18 18.69 -2.39
C ASN A 35 16.36 17.79 -2.82
N TRP A 36 16.20 16.46 -2.78
CA TRP A 36 17.20 15.55 -3.38
C TRP A 36 17.41 15.80 -4.86
N ALA A 37 16.32 16.01 -5.61
CA ALA A 37 16.41 16.32 -7.05
C ALA A 37 17.12 17.66 -7.28
N ALA A 38 16.83 18.69 -6.46
CA ALA A 38 17.50 19.97 -6.48
C ALA A 38 18.99 19.84 -6.16
N PHE A 39 19.34 19.08 -5.12
CA PHE A 39 20.74 18.83 -4.74
C PHE A 39 21.55 18.23 -5.89
N PHE A 40 21.04 17.17 -6.54
CA PHE A 40 21.72 16.57 -7.68
C PHE A 40 21.75 17.46 -8.94
N ALA A 41 20.75 18.33 -9.10
CA ALA A 41 20.76 19.30 -10.19
C ALA A 41 21.82 20.38 -10.03
N MET A 42 22.06 20.82 -8.77
CA MET A 42 23.09 21.81 -8.43
C MET A 42 24.51 21.21 -8.42
N ASN A 43 24.62 19.92 -8.04
CA ASN A 43 25.90 19.21 -7.88
C ASN A 43 26.04 18.12 -8.95
N LYS A 44 26.13 18.51 -10.22
CA LYS A 44 26.19 17.60 -11.38
C LYS A 44 27.36 16.62 -11.36
N HIS A 45 28.45 16.96 -10.66
CA HIS A 45 29.62 16.10 -10.47
C HIS A 45 29.39 14.97 -9.47
N ILE A 46 28.37 15.10 -8.59
CA ILE A 46 27.98 14.03 -7.67
C ILE A 46 27.01 13.14 -8.41
N THR A 47 27.52 12.06 -8.96
CA THR A 47 26.67 10.99 -9.50
C THR A 47 25.86 10.39 -8.36
N GLN A 48 24.53 10.32 -8.54
CA GLN A 48 23.71 9.45 -7.71
C GLN A 48 24.38 8.09 -7.74
N SER A 49 24.86 7.58 -6.57
CA SER A 49 25.57 6.31 -6.55
C SER A 49 24.76 5.30 -7.35
N THR A 50 25.41 4.57 -8.24
CA THR A 50 24.83 3.54 -9.11
C THR A 50 24.32 2.33 -8.34
N LEU A 51 24.35 2.38 -7.00
CA LEU A 51 23.81 1.37 -6.13
C LEU A 51 22.29 1.25 -6.36
N GLU A 52 21.90 0.10 -6.81
CA GLU A 52 20.50 -0.29 -6.94
C GLU A 52 19.79 -0.07 -5.61
N THR A 53 18.88 0.88 -5.57
CA THR A 53 18.13 1.17 -4.33
C THR A 53 16.91 0.27 -4.17
N PHE A 54 16.56 -0.52 -5.18
CA PHE A 54 15.33 -1.34 -5.23
C PHE A 54 14.08 -0.58 -4.78
N GLY A 55 14.08 0.78 -4.92
CA GLY A 55 13.01 1.68 -4.51
C GLY A 55 12.94 2.02 -3.03
N PHE A 56 13.86 1.55 -2.23
CA PHE A 56 14.03 2.01 -0.86
C PHE A 56 14.49 3.46 -0.86
N LYS A 57 13.85 4.27 -0.01
CA LYS A 57 14.18 5.69 0.11
C LYS A 57 15.44 5.85 0.97
N ASN A 58 16.29 6.79 0.61
CA ASN A 58 17.40 7.18 1.47
C ASN A 58 16.86 7.60 2.86
N PRO A 59 17.33 7.01 3.97
CA PRO A 59 16.89 7.36 5.31
C PRO A 59 17.41 8.72 5.77
N ASN A 60 18.44 9.26 5.11
CA ASN A 60 19.04 10.53 5.47
C ASN A 60 18.17 11.73 5.08
N ALA A 61 18.22 12.80 5.84
CA ALA A 61 17.65 14.07 5.42
C ALA A 61 18.40 14.56 4.17
N PRO A 62 17.72 15.20 3.20
CA PRO A 62 18.38 15.75 2.05
C PRO A 62 19.34 16.88 2.50
N PRO A 63 20.48 17.06 1.80
CA PRO A 63 21.39 18.15 2.05
C PRO A 63 20.71 19.52 1.84
N PHE A 64 21.27 20.54 2.46
CA PHE A 64 20.80 21.91 2.29
C PHE A 64 21.05 22.39 0.84
N VAL A 65 20.02 23.01 0.23
CA VAL A 65 20.10 23.64 -1.09
C VAL A 65 19.51 25.04 -0.98
N LYS A 66 20.35 26.06 -1.08
CA LYS A 66 19.97 27.48 -0.91
C LYS A 66 18.84 27.87 -1.86
N GLU A 67 18.94 27.48 -3.12
CA GLU A 67 17.99 27.80 -4.20
C GLU A 67 16.62 27.13 -4.04
N PHE A 68 16.48 26.22 -3.07
CA PHE A 68 15.23 25.52 -2.76
C PHE A 68 14.54 26.04 -1.49
N GLU A 69 15.22 26.84 -0.66
CA GLU A 69 14.72 27.22 0.67
C GLU A 69 13.47 28.10 0.62
N GLU A 70 13.44 29.08 -0.28
CA GLU A 70 12.28 29.97 -0.41
C GLU A 70 11.02 29.21 -0.85
N PHE A 71 11.18 28.27 -1.80
CA PHE A 71 10.08 27.38 -2.19
C PHE A 71 9.60 26.55 -1.01
N LYS A 72 10.51 26.00 -0.21
CA LYS A 72 10.17 25.18 0.96
C LYS A 72 9.35 25.97 1.98
N LYS A 73 9.75 27.20 2.30
CA LYS A 73 9.01 28.10 3.20
C LYS A 73 7.62 28.40 2.66
N ALA A 74 7.52 28.84 1.40
CA ALA A 74 6.25 29.19 0.76
C ALA A 74 5.31 27.98 0.62
N PHE A 75 5.85 26.77 0.38
CA PHE A 75 5.08 25.53 0.33
C PHE A 75 4.49 25.16 1.70
N LEU A 76 5.26 25.28 2.78
CA LEU A 76 4.78 25.03 4.13
C LEU A 76 3.71 26.05 4.55
N GLU A 77 3.88 27.31 4.15
CA GLU A 77 2.87 28.36 4.39
C GLU A 77 1.58 28.11 3.59
N MET A 78 1.70 27.62 2.35
CA MET A 78 0.53 27.17 1.58
C MET A 78 -0.24 26.05 2.31
N ILE A 79 0.45 25.09 2.93
CA ILE A 79 -0.19 24.01 3.70
C ILE A 79 -0.87 24.59 4.96
N ARG A 80 -0.22 25.49 5.67
CA ARG A 80 -0.77 26.14 6.88
C ARG A 80 -2.09 26.87 6.58
N ASN A 81 -2.16 27.55 5.45
CA ASN A 81 -3.28 28.40 5.05
C ASN A 81 -4.37 27.67 4.28
N ILE A 82 -4.47 26.34 4.40
CA ILE A 82 -5.60 25.57 3.83
C ILE A 82 -6.88 25.92 4.56
N LYS A 83 -7.89 26.35 3.78
CA LYS A 83 -9.21 26.68 4.28
C LYS A 83 -10.15 25.49 4.17
N PHE A 84 -11.05 25.35 5.12
CA PHE A 84 -12.04 24.31 5.23
C PHE A 84 -13.44 24.89 5.29
N THR A 85 -14.40 24.20 4.67
CA THR A 85 -15.83 24.47 4.77
C THR A 85 -16.55 23.32 5.46
N HIS A 86 -17.68 23.57 6.06
CA HIS A 86 -18.57 22.55 6.61
C HIS A 86 -19.53 22.03 5.54
N THR A 87 -19.01 21.42 4.48
CA THR A 87 -19.84 20.77 3.46
C THR A 87 -20.10 19.32 3.85
N GLY A 88 -21.14 19.09 4.63
CA GLY A 88 -21.75 17.77 4.79
C GLY A 88 -22.70 17.49 3.63
N ASN A 89 -22.73 16.28 3.10
CA ASN A 89 -23.84 15.78 2.30
C ASN A 89 -24.45 14.55 2.98
N ASP A 90 -25.70 14.24 2.65
CA ASP A 90 -26.45 13.14 3.28
C ASP A 90 -25.74 11.80 3.18
N PHE A 91 -25.06 11.56 2.05
CA PHE A 91 -24.28 10.34 1.85
C PHE A 91 -23.10 10.24 2.84
N GLN A 92 -22.36 11.32 3.08
CA GLN A 92 -21.27 11.33 4.08
C GLN A 92 -21.83 11.20 5.50
N THR A 93 -22.99 11.75 5.78
CA THR A 93 -23.68 11.60 7.06
C THR A 93 -24.10 10.15 7.28
N GLN A 94 -24.66 9.50 6.27
CA GLN A 94 -25.00 8.08 6.30
C GLN A 94 -23.76 7.21 6.55
N LEU A 95 -22.64 7.47 5.86
CA LEU A 95 -21.39 6.74 6.08
C LEU A 95 -20.85 6.88 7.52
N LYS A 96 -20.99 8.05 8.13
CA LYS A 96 -20.62 8.25 9.55
C LYS A 96 -21.50 7.42 10.48
N SER A 97 -22.81 7.40 10.23
CA SER A 97 -23.76 6.56 10.98
C SER A 97 -23.40 5.07 10.85
N ASP A 98 -23.10 4.61 9.64
CA ASP A 98 -22.71 3.21 9.41
C ASP A 98 -21.39 2.87 10.10
N THR A 99 -20.44 3.80 10.12
CA THR A 99 -19.19 3.63 10.89
C THR A 99 -19.44 3.50 12.38
N PHE A 100 -20.41 4.25 12.91
CA PHE A 100 -20.81 4.14 14.31
C PHE A 100 -21.42 2.76 14.60
N LYS A 101 -22.34 2.28 13.76
CA LYS A 101 -22.93 0.92 13.89
C LYS A 101 -21.85 -0.17 13.84
N ILE A 102 -20.86 -0.06 12.93
CA ILE A 102 -19.74 -1.00 12.85
C ILE A 102 -18.96 -1.05 14.15
N LYS A 103 -18.65 0.08 14.76
CA LYS A 103 -17.87 0.14 16.01
C LYS A 103 -18.57 -0.53 17.19
N HIS A 104 -19.90 -0.60 17.16
CA HIS A 104 -20.70 -1.18 18.26
C HIS A 104 -21.21 -2.59 17.97
N THR A 105 -20.87 -3.19 16.82
CA THR A 105 -21.18 -4.61 16.60
C THR A 105 -20.19 -5.51 17.37
N PRO A 106 -20.65 -6.59 18.03
CA PRO A 106 -19.76 -7.49 18.74
C PRO A 106 -19.05 -8.51 17.80
N GLU A 107 -19.44 -8.54 16.54
CA GLU A 107 -19.00 -9.54 15.57
C GLU A 107 -17.82 -9.04 14.74
N ILE A 108 -17.02 -9.96 14.22
CA ILE A 108 -15.98 -9.70 13.22
C ILE A 108 -16.63 -9.50 11.85
N ILE A 109 -16.14 -8.54 11.08
CA ILE A 109 -16.63 -8.28 9.72
C ILE A 109 -15.63 -8.85 8.72
N VAL A 110 -16.00 -9.94 8.06
CA VAL A 110 -15.13 -10.72 7.16
C VAL A 110 -15.49 -10.47 5.70
N PRO A 111 -14.54 -10.13 4.83
CA PRO A 111 -14.81 -9.94 3.41
C PRO A 111 -14.98 -11.27 2.69
N ALA A 112 -15.80 -11.29 1.63
CA ALA A 112 -15.84 -12.37 0.66
C ALA A 112 -14.59 -12.38 -0.23
N ASP A 113 -14.26 -13.55 -0.77
CA ASP A 113 -13.07 -13.78 -1.60
C ASP A 113 -13.19 -13.18 -3.02
N LYS A 114 -14.26 -13.50 -3.73
CA LYS A 114 -14.43 -13.10 -5.14
C LYS A 114 -15.57 -12.13 -5.37
N THR A 115 -16.52 -12.02 -4.44
CA THR A 115 -17.59 -11.05 -4.47
C THR A 115 -17.25 -9.80 -3.67
N ARG A 116 -18.13 -8.80 -3.69
CA ARG A 116 -17.95 -7.57 -2.93
C ARG A 116 -18.65 -7.59 -1.57
N ASN A 117 -19.18 -8.76 -1.19
CA ASN A 117 -19.94 -8.94 0.03
C ASN A 117 -19.04 -8.93 1.27
N TRP A 118 -19.64 -8.58 2.40
CA TRP A 118 -19.05 -8.64 3.72
C TRP A 118 -20.02 -9.34 4.66
N TYR A 119 -19.50 -10.12 5.59
CA TYR A 119 -20.28 -10.93 6.49
C TYR A 119 -19.91 -10.64 7.93
N LYS A 120 -20.93 -10.52 8.80
CA LYS A 120 -20.72 -10.55 10.25
C LYS A 120 -20.58 -12.00 10.68
N VAL A 121 -19.50 -12.26 11.41
CA VAL A 121 -19.16 -13.59 11.89
C VAL A 121 -18.91 -13.50 13.41
N PRO A 122 -19.57 -14.34 14.22
CA PRO A 122 -19.26 -14.43 15.64
C PRO A 122 -17.77 -14.69 15.90
N ILE A 123 -17.22 -14.16 16.97
CA ILE A 123 -15.78 -14.25 17.26
C ILE A 123 -15.33 -15.72 17.38
N GLY A 124 -16.13 -16.57 18.02
CA GLY A 124 -15.84 -18.00 18.19
C GLY A 124 -15.75 -18.73 16.85
N ASP A 125 -16.72 -18.50 15.95
CA ASP A 125 -16.76 -19.11 14.63
C ASP A 125 -15.60 -18.61 13.76
N HIS A 126 -15.30 -17.30 13.81
CA HIS A 126 -14.14 -16.75 13.11
C HIS A 126 -12.82 -17.38 13.55
N LYS A 127 -12.61 -17.55 14.86
CA LYS A 127 -11.39 -18.20 15.39
C LYS A 127 -11.29 -19.65 14.93
N LYS A 128 -12.39 -20.41 15.01
CA LYS A 128 -12.46 -21.79 14.53
C LYS A 128 -12.13 -21.91 13.02
N LEU A 129 -12.77 -21.11 12.18
CA LEU A 129 -12.51 -21.07 10.74
C LEU A 129 -11.06 -20.69 10.40
N LEU A 130 -10.47 -19.75 11.16
CA LEU A 130 -9.07 -19.33 10.96
C LEU A 130 -8.13 -20.47 11.38
N GLU A 131 -8.36 -21.10 12.52
CA GLU A 131 -7.54 -22.20 13.02
C GLU A 131 -7.60 -23.43 12.09
N GLU A 132 -8.77 -23.81 11.60
CA GLU A 132 -8.95 -24.87 10.62
C GLU A 132 -8.18 -24.56 9.32
N ALA A 133 -8.27 -23.32 8.82
CA ALA A 133 -7.57 -22.90 7.60
C ALA A 133 -6.05 -22.94 7.78
N VAL A 134 -5.53 -22.57 8.96
CA VAL A 134 -4.10 -22.55 9.24
C VAL A 134 -3.56 -23.94 9.52
N THR A 135 -4.19 -24.69 10.41
CA THR A 135 -3.72 -26.04 10.79
C THR A 135 -3.74 -27.05 9.64
N LYS A 136 -4.52 -26.76 8.59
CA LYS A 136 -4.51 -27.55 7.36
C LYS A 136 -3.15 -27.55 6.67
N GLU A 137 -2.49 -26.38 6.58
CA GLU A 137 -1.29 -26.18 5.76
C GLU A 137 -0.04 -25.79 6.57
N TYR A 138 -0.21 -25.30 7.81
CA TYR A 138 0.87 -24.76 8.63
C TYR A 138 0.99 -25.52 9.95
N LYS A 139 2.19 -25.50 10.55
CA LYS A 139 2.51 -25.98 11.89
C LYS A 139 3.20 -24.87 12.69
N ARG A 140 3.13 -24.93 14.01
CA ARG A 140 3.85 -23.99 14.89
C ARG A 140 5.36 -24.12 14.69
N CYS A 141 6.08 -23.02 14.83
CA CYS A 141 7.53 -22.97 14.83
C CYS A 141 8.01 -22.04 15.94
N ASP A 142 9.30 -22.12 16.26
CA ASP A 142 9.91 -21.36 17.32
C ASP A 142 10.39 -19.98 16.88
N GLN A 143 10.63 -19.09 17.83
CA GLN A 143 11.16 -17.76 17.57
C GLN A 143 12.59 -17.82 16.99
N GLU A 144 13.37 -18.83 17.39
CA GLU A 144 14.73 -19.06 16.89
C GLU A 144 14.79 -19.25 15.38
N ASP A 145 13.79 -19.91 14.78
CA ASP A 145 13.69 -20.09 13.33
C ASP A 145 13.56 -18.74 12.62
N ILE A 146 12.75 -17.85 13.19
CA ILE A 146 12.59 -16.48 12.67
C ILE A 146 13.90 -15.71 12.78
N ASP A 147 14.58 -15.83 13.92
CA ASP A 147 15.81 -15.08 14.18
C ASP A 147 16.92 -15.54 13.24
N LYS A 148 17.06 -16.84 12.97
CA LYS A 148 17.98 -17.39 11.95
C LYS A 148 17.70 -16.82 10.57
N VAL A 149 16.45 -16.83 10.12
CA VAL A 149 16.07 -16.29 8.80
C VAL A 149 16.26 -14.76 8.73
N ASN A 150 16.04 -14.03 9.83
CA ASN A 150 16.36 -12.62 9.91
C ASN A 150 17.85 -12.32 9.81
N GLU A 151 18.70 -13.14 10.43
CA GLU A 151 20.17 -13.02 10.33
C GLU A 151 20.68 -13.24 8.91
N GLU A 152 20.20 -14.30 8.24
CA GLU A 152 20.50 -14.55 6.84
C GLU A 152 20.07 -13.37 5.94
N THR A 153 18.86 -12.85 6.18
CA THR A 153 18.33 -11.68 5.47
C THR A 153 19.18 -10.43 5.75
N ALA A 154 19.66 -10.27 7.00
CA ALA A 154 20.54 -9.16 7.36
C ALA A 154 21.87 -9.19 6.62
N LYS A 155 22.49 -10.38 6.44
CA LYS A 155 23.71 -10.54 5.64
C LYS A 155 23.49 -10.05 4.20
N ILE A 156 22.38 -10.47 3.57
CA ILE A 156 22.02 -10.00 2.23
C ILE A 156 21.79 -8.49 2.23
N ALA A 157 21.05 -7.96 3.21
CA ALA A 157 20.78 -6.52 3.31
C ALA A 157 22.07 -5.69 3.46
N HIS A 158 23.08 -6.18 4.17
CA HIS A 158 24.40 -5.56 4.26
C HIS A 158 25.13 -5.56 2.91
N THR A 159 25.14 -6.68 2.20
CA THR A 159 25.73 -6.79 0.84
C THR A 159 25.06 -5.81 -0.14
N LEU A 160 23.74 -5.58 0.01
CA LEU A 160 22.97 -4.63 -0.80
C LEU A 160 23.06 -3.18 -0.30
N GLN A 161 23.73 -2.92 0.83
CA GLN A 161 23.74 -1.63 1.52
C GLN A 161 22.36 -1.09 1.86
N LEU A 162 21.45 -2.00 2.19
CA LEU A 162 20.04 -1.71 2.56
C LEU A 162 19.72 -2.02 4.03
N HIS A 163 20.71 -2.47 4.83
CA HIS A 163 20.54 -2.90 6.22
C HIS A 163 19.98 -1.79 7.14
N ASP A 164 20.21 -0.53 6.78
CA ASP A 164 19.76 0.64 7.53
C ASP A 164 18.29 0.99 7.26
N ARG A 165 17.65 0.36 6.28
CA ARG A 165 16.30 0.69 5.81
C ARG A 165 15.38 -0.51 5.60
N MET A 166 15.86 -1.73 5.81
CA MET A 166 15.05 -2.95 5.81
C MET A 166 14.59 -3.30 7.23
N GLU A 167 13.38 -3.79 7.34
CA GLU A 167 12.77 -4.25 8.59
C GLU A 167 12.94 -5.76 8.76
N LYS A 168 12.96 -6.25 10.00
CA LYS A 168 12.65 -7.64 10.33
C LYS A 168 11.25 -8.00 9.82
N PHE A 169 10.91 -9.28 9.84
CA PHE A 169 9.56 -9.71 9.50
C PHE A 169 8.51 -8.82 10.18
N THR A 170 7.61 -8.28 9.35
CA THR A 170 6.46 -7.54 9.88
C THR A 170 5.48 -8.55 10.47
N VAL A 171 5.36 -8.59 11.78
CA VAL A 171 4.37 -9.41 12.47
C VAL A 171 2.97 -8.85 12.17
N ARG A 172 2.25 -9.55 11.33
CA ARG A 172 0.84 -9.30 11.02
C ARG A 172 0.10 -10.61 11.04
N ASP A 173 -0.96 -10.67 11.83
CA ASP A 173 -1.75 -11.88 11.94
C ASP A 173 -2.43 -12.21 10.61
N ALA A 174 -2.46 -13.50 10.30
CA ALA A 174 -3.18 -14.04 9.18
C ALA A 174 -4.69 -13.77 9.33
N TYR A 175 -5.37 -13.71 8.21
CA TYR A 175 -6.82 -13.55 8.18
C TYR A 175 -7.44 -14.40 7.07
N ILE A 176 -8.74 -14.60 7.17
CA ILE A 176 -9.51 -15.38 6.19
C ILE A 176 -10.45 -14.49 5.39
N THR A 177 -10.79 -14.95 4.18
CA THR A 177 -11.90 -14.44 3.37
C THR A 177 -12.86 -15.58 3.10
N LEU A 178 -14.16 -15.30 2.96
CA LEU A 178 -15.19 -16.32 2.77
C LEU A 178 -15.42 -16.57 1.28
N LYS A 179 -15.50 -17.85 0.87
CA LYS A 179 -15.79 -18.22 -0.52
C LYS A 179 -17.32 -18.33 -0.73
N ASP A 180 -18.00 -17.18 -0.70
CA ASP A 180 -19.46 -17.07 -0.81
C ASP A 180 -20.03 -17.42 -2.19
N HIS A 181 -19.17 -17.54 -3.20
CA HIS A 181 -19.51 -17.96 -4.56
C HIS A 181 -19.62 -19.50 -4.73
N LYS A 182 -19.34 -20.27 -3.69
CA LYS A 182 -19.46 -21.72 -3.74
C LYS A 182 -20.92 -22.16 -3.55
N PRO A 183 -21.38 -23.23 -4.27
CA PRO A 183 -22.81 -23.62 -4.27
C PRO A 183 -23.39 -23.92 -2.87
N ASN A 184 -22.56 -24.44 -1.97
CA ASN A 184 -22.99 -24.86 -0.63
C ASN A 184 -22.92 -23.75 0.44
N PHE A 185 -22.66 -22.49 0.04
CA PHE A 185 -22.68 -21.38 0.97
C PHE A 185 -24.14 -20.93 1.25
N PRO A 186 -24.56 -20.65 2.50
CA PRO A 186 -23.78 -20.60 3.73
C PRO A 186 -23.74 -21.90 4.55
N SER A 187 -24.38 -22.99 4.10
CA SER A 187 -24.48 -24.26 4.86
C SER A 187 -23.10 -24.87 5.15
N ARG A 188 -22.16 -24.75 4.20
CA ARG A 188 -20.77 -25.13 4.34
C ARG A 188 -19.87 -23.96 4.00
N ILE A 189 -19.26 -23.39 5.01
CA ILE A 189 -18.34 -22.24 4.84
C ILE A 189 -16.96 -22.75 4.46
N SER A 190 -16.47 -22.31 3.30
CA SER A 190 -15.09 -22.50 2.88
C SER A 190 -14.35 -21.17 2.87
N THR A 191 -13.10 -21.19 3.28
CA THR A 191 -12.29 -19.98 3.46
C THR A 191 -11.09 -19.96 2.52
N ARG A 192 -10.53 -18.76 2.32
CA ARG A 192 -9.19 -18.55 1.78
C ARG A 192 -8.33 -17.93 2.84
N LEU A 193 -7.22 -18.59 3.20
CA LEU A 193 -6.24 -18.08 4.12
C LEU A 193 -5.36 -17.04 3.43
N ILE A 194 -5.18 -15.89 4.06
CA ILE A 194 -4.28 -14.83 3.59
C ILE A 194 -3.18 -14.61 4.63
N ASN A 195 -1.95 -14.78 4.19
CA ASN A 195 -0.77 -14.45 4.97
C ASN A 195 -0.28 -13.05 4.58
N PRO A 196 -0.51 -12.01 5.39
CA PRO A 196 -0.11 -10.64 5.10
C PRO A 196 1.35 -10.34 5.48
N ALA A 197 2.11 -11.35 5.87
CA ALA A 197 3.52 -11.20 6.21
C ALA A 197 4.30 -10.75 4.97
N LYS A 198 4.71 -9.48 4.97
CA LYS A 198 5.48 -8.84 3.91
C LYS A 198 6.89 -8.60 4.41
N THR A 199 7.87 -9.16 3.71
CA THR A 199 9.29 -8.90 3.99
C THR A 199 9.83 -7.82 3.07
N ASP A 200 10.76 -7.02 3.55
CA ASP A 200 11.41 -6.02 2.70
C ASP A 200 12.29 -6.67 1.62
N LEU A 201 12.87 -7.85 1.91
CA LEU A 201 13.58 -8.62 0.89
C LEU A 201 12.66 -9.07 -0.26
N GLY A 202 11.38 -9.32 0.03
CA GLY A 202 10.36 -9.59 -0.99
C GLY A 202 10.15 -8.41 -1.96
N ILE A 203 10.41 -7.16 -1.54
CA ILE A 203 10.40 -5.99 -2.45
C ILE A 203 11.55 -6.05 -3.44
N VAL A 204 12.73 -6.47 -2.99
CA VAL A 204 13.91 -6.65 -3.84
C VAL A 204 13.66 -7.78 -4.84
N SER A 205 13.23 -8.94 -4.35
CA SER A 205 12.87 -10.11 -5.16
C SER A 205 11.80 -9.78 -6.22
N HIS A 206 10.75 -9.04 -5.84
CA HIS A 206 9.72 -8.58 -6.77
C HIS A 206 10.29 -7.83 -7.97
N ARG A 207 11.23 -6.92 -7.77
CA ARG A 207 11.84 -6.16 -8.85
C ARG A 207 12.69 -7.02 -9.76
N ILE A 208 13.51 -7.88 -9.15
CA ILE A 208 14.35 -8.83 -9.91
C ILE A 208 13.46 -9.73 -10.78
N LEU A 209 12.43 -10.33 -10.20
CA LEU A 209 11.50 -11.20 -10.94
C LEU A 209 10.71 -10.45 -12.01
N GLN A 210 10.32 -9.20 -11.77
CA GLN A 210 9.59 -8.39 -12.74
C GLN A 210 10.44 -8.09 -13.98
N GLU A 211 11.73 -7.82 -13.81
CA GLU A 211 12.69 -7.64 -14.89
C GLU A 211 12.92 -8.95 -15.65
N LEU A 212 13.16 -10.05 -14.93
CA LEU A 212 13.31 -11.40 -15.51
C LEU A 212 12.10 -11.81 -16.36
N ASN A 213 10.91 -11.74 -15.80
CA ASN A 213 9.67 -12.12 -16.49
C ASN A 213 9.44 -11.25 -17.73
N SER A 214 9.78 -9.97 -17.68
CA SER A 214 9.63 -9.06 -18.82
C SER A 214 10.61 -9.40 -19.94
N GLU A 215 11.84 -9.76 -19.61
CA GLU A 215 12.88 -10.16 -20.57
C GLU A 215 12.48 -11.48 -21.24
N ILE A 216 12.10 -12.50 -20.47
CA ILE A 216 11.65 -13.81 -20.96
C ILE A 216 10.47 -13.65 -21.94
N VAL A 217 9.46 -12.85 -21.58
CA VAL A 217 8.30 -12.61 -22.45
C VAL A 217 8.72 -11.93 -23.75
N SER A 218 9.68 -11.01 -23.72
CA SER A 218 10.16 -10.32 -24.92
C SER A 218 10.88 -11.24 -25.89
N GLN A 219 11.63 -12.23 -25.36
CA GLN A 219 12.41 -13.19 -26.16
C GLN A 219 11.56 -14.35 -26.64
N THR A 220 10.73 -14.91 -25.80
CA THR A 220 9.93 -16.12 -26.11
C THR A 220 8.69 -15.83 -26.95
N LYS A 221 8.17 -14.60 -26.90
CA LYS A 221 6.91 -14.19 -27.55
C LYS A 221 5.73 -15.09 -27.23
N THR A 222 5.74 -15.74 -26.06
CA THR A 222 4.69 -16.65 -25.59
C THR A 222 3.42 -15.89 -25.20
N ASN A 223 2.28 -16.58 -25.24
CA ASN A 223 0.98 -16.05 -24.83
C ASN A 223 0.79 -16.09 -23.31
N GLN A 224 1.74 -15.52 -22.54
CA GLN A 224 1.45 -15.22 -21.15
C GLN A 224 0.61 -13.95 -21.08
N TRP A 225 -0.66 -14.11 -20.77
CA TRP A 225 -1.59 -12.99 -20.76
C TRP A 225 -1.48 -12.18 -19.47
N ARG A 226 -1.55 -10.86 -19.63
CA ARG A 226 -1.53 -9.91 -18.50
C ARG A 226 -2.86 -9.19 -18.33
N SER A 227 -3.82 -9.42 -19.22
CA SER A 227 -5.13 -8.77 -19.20
C SER A 227 -6.11 -9.50 -20.13
N THR A 228 -7.39 -9.37 -19.86
CA THR A 228 -8.47 -9.83 -20.74
C THR A 228 -8.32 -9.32 -22.19
N LYS A 229 -7.84 -8.08 -22.38
CA LYS A 229 -7.57 -7.53 -23.72
C LYS A 229 -6.55 -8.38 -24.50
N SER A 230 -5.56 -8.96 -23.82
CA SER A 230 -4.57 -9.86 -24.46
C SER A 230 -5.23 -11.15 -24.93
N VAL A 231 -6.15 -11.70 -24.15
CA VAL A 231 -6.92 -12.91 -24.51
C VAL A 231 -7.86 -12.62 -25.69
N ILE A 232 -8.58 -11.50 -25.67
CA ILE A 232 -9.44 -11.08 -26.81
C ILE A 232 -8.60 -10.94 -28.08
N GLY A 233 -7.42 -10.33 -27.97
CA GLY A 233 -6.48 -10.20 -29.09
C GLY A 233 -6.02 -11.57 -29.61
N TRP A 234 -5.80 -12.56 -28.74
CA TRP A 234 -5.50 -13.93 -29.12
C TRP A 234 -6.70 -14.60 -29.80
N PHE A 235 -7.90 -14.52 -29.21
CA PHE A 235 -9.13 -15.07 -29.77
C PHE A 235 -9.41 -14.54 -31.20
N ASN A 236 -9.25 -13.25 -31.43
CA ASN A 236 -9.47 -12.63 -32.74
C ASN A 236 -8.49 -13.12 -33.80
N ARG A 237 -7.30 -13.61 -33.42
CA ARG A 237 -6.29 -14.18 -34.35
C ARG A 237 -6.59 -15.63 -34.75
N ILE A 238 -7.52 -16.32 -34.13
CA ILE A 238 -7.92 -17.67 -34.52
C ILE A 238 -8.49 -17.63 -35.94
N LYS A 239 -7.77 -18.20 -36.91
CA LYS A 239 -8.11 -18.07 -38.34
C LYS A 239 -9.31 -18.93 -38.76
N SER A 240 -9.46 -20.10 -38.16
CA SER A 240 -10.55 -21.02 -38.49
C SER A 240 -11.14 -21.60 -37.21
N THR A 241 -12.46 -21.53 -37.08
CA THR A 241 -13.21 -22.13 -35.98
C THR A 241 -13.79 -23.49 -36.35
N ALA A 242 -13.75 -23.89 -37.64
CA ALA A 242 -14.27 -25.19 -38.10
C ALA A 242 -13.54 -26.35 -37.42
N ARG A 243 -14.31 -27.26 -36.77
CA ARG A 243 -13.81 -28.39 -35.97
C ARG A 243 -12.80 -27.99 -34.90
N THR A 244 -12.91 -26.76 -34.37
CA THR A 244 -12.04 -26.23 -33.31
C THR A 244 -12.87 -26.17 -32.04
N THR A 245 -12.29 -26.64 -30.92
CA THR A 245 -12.87 -26.56 -29.58
C THR A 245 -11.90 -25.93 -28.63
N PHE A 246 -12.40 -25.35 -27.51
CA PHE A 246 -11.58 -24.92 -26.43
C PHE A 246 -11.21 -26.07 -25.50
N ILE A 247 -10.04 -25.96 -24.91
CA ILE A 247 -9.61 -26.63 -23.70
C ILE A 247 -9.26 -25.57 -22.66
N LYS A 248 -9.90 -25.65 -21.49
CA LYS A 248 -9.71 -24.78 -20.37
C LYS A 248 -9.14 -25.57 -19.20
N PHE A 249 -8.17 -25.02 -18.49
CA PHE A 249 -7.61 -25.65 -17.30
C PHE A 249 -7.26 -24.61 -16.23
N ASP A 250 -7.33 -25.03 -14.96
CA ASP A 250 -7.03 -24.22 -13.78
C ASP A 250 -6.04 -24.99 -12.89
N ILE A 251 -4.96 -24.32 -12.43
CA ILE A 251 -3.98 -24.96 -11.55
C ILE A 251 -4.51 -24.88 -10.11
N GLU A 252 -4.75 -26.05 -9.51
CA GLU A 252 -5.29 -26.15 -8.16
C GLU A 252 -4.32 -25.61 -7.12
N ASN A 253 -4.81 -24.71 -6.28
CA ASN A 253 -4.04 -24.12 -5.18
C ASN A 253 -2.64 -23.64 -5.61
N PHE A 254 -2.53 -22.97 -6.75
CA PHE A 254 -1.28 -22.70 -7.45
C PHE A 254 -0.15 -22.16 -6.53
N TYR A 255 -0.40 -21.07 -5.79
CA TYR A 255 0.61 -20.49 -4.89
C TYR A 255 1.19 -21.50 -3.89
N PRO A 256 0.37 -22.18 -3.07
CA PRO A 256 0.90 -23.13 -2.11
C PRO A 256 1.45 -24.42 -2.76
N SER A 257 1.12 -24.73 -4.00
CA SER A 257 1.62 -25.95 -4.69
C SER A 257 3.03 -25.78 -5.27
N ILE A 258 3.53 -24.56 -5.38
CA ILE A 258 4.88 -24.32 -5.89
C ILE A 258 5.91 -24.76 -4.84
N SER A 259 6.70 -25.78 -5.19
CA SER A 259 7.81 -26.24 -4.36
C SER A 259 9.09 -25.42 -4.63
N ARG A 260 10.07 -25.55 -3.73
CA ARG A 260 11.39 -24.94 -3.92
C ARG A 260 12.07 -25.49 -5.19
N GLU A 261 11.94 -26.79 -5.42
CA GLU A 261 12.53 -27.51 -6.55
C GLU A 261 11.93 -27.01 -7.87
N LEU A 262 10.62 -26.78 -7.91
CA LEU A 262 9.95 -26.23 -9.08
C LEU A 262 10.43 -24.80 -9.38
N LEU A 263 10.55 -23.95 -8.36
CA LEU A 263 11.08 -22.59 -8.53
C LEU A 263 12.54 -22.61 -9.03
N VAL A 264 13.37 -23.51 -8.50
CA VAL A 264 14.76 -23.66 -8.94
C VAL A 264 14.79 -24.11 -10.42
N LYS A 265 14.03 -25.11 -10.83
CA LYS A 265 13.91 -25.53 -12.23
C LYS A 265 13.49 -24.41 -13.17
N ALA A 266 12.54 -23.57 -12.72
CA ALA A 266 12.10 -22.42 -13.50
C ALA A 266 13.18 -21.32 -13.61
N LEU A 267 13.98 -21.10 -12.56
CA LEU A 267 15.13 -20.18 -12.60
C LEU A 267 16.26 -20.70 -13.49
N ASP A 268 16.51 -22.02 -13.46
CA ASP A 268 17.49 -22.66 -14.36
C ASP A 268 17.08 -22.51 -15.83
N TRP A 269 15.82 -22.77 -16.14
CA TRP A 269 15.27 -22.55 -17.47
C TRP A 269 15.35 -21.06 -17.88
N ALA A 270 15.01 -20.14 -16.97
CA ALA A 270 15.09 -18.70 -17.23
C ALA A 270 16.51 -18.22 -17.52
N SER A 271 17.52 -18.87 -16.94
CA SER A 271 18.94 -18.57 -17.21
C SER A 271 19.35 -18.78 -18.67
N GLY A 272 18.59 -19.56 -19.43
CA GLY A 272 18.78 -19.70 -20.89
C GLY A 272 18.36 -18.47 -21.70
N PHE A 273 17.59 -17.56 -21.14
CA PHE A 273 17.12 -16.33 -21.80
C PHE A 273 17.80 -15.07 -21.26
N CYS A 274 18.14 -15.04 -20.00
CA CYS A 274 18.73 -13.88 -19.35
C CYS A 274 19.75 -14.28 -18.28
N LYS A 275 20.78 -13.48 -18.09
CA LYS A 275 21.82 -13.74 -17.08
C LYS A 275 21.24 -13.50 -15.69
N ILE A 276 21.10 -14.58 -14.91
CA ILE A 276 20.72 -14.52 -13.50
C ILE A 276 21.97 -14.70 -12.66
N SER A 277 22.39 -13.66 -11.92
CA SER A 277 23.53 -13.78 -11.01
C SER A 277 23.16 -14.66 -9.79
N ASP A 278 24.17 -15.33 -9.21
CA ASP A 278 23.99 -16.13 -7.98
C ASP A 278 23.41 -15.27 -6.84
N ARG A 279 23.83 -14.01 -6.77
CA ARG A 279 23.27 -13.03 -5.84
C ARG A 279 21.75 -12.87 -6.02
N ASN A 280 21.28 -12.64 -7.26
CA ASN A 280 19.86 -12.45 -7.53
C ASN A 280 19.04 -13.73 -7.28
N ARG A 281 19.62 -14.88 -7.64
CA ARG A 281 19.04 -16.19 -7.34
C ARG A 281 18.92 -16.41 -5.82
N GLY A 282 19.98 -16.11 -5.07
CA GLY A 282 19.99 -16.19 -3.61
C GLY A 282 18.94 -15.29 -2.96
N ILE A 283 18.76 -14.05 -3.45
CA ILE A 283 17.74 -13.12 -2.99
C ILE A 283 16.34 -13.67 -3.21
N ILE A 284 16.04 -14.19 -4.41
CA ILE A 284 14.72 -14.76 -4.73
C ILE A 284 14.41 -15.93 -3.80
N LEU A 285 15.34 -16.85 -3.61
CA LEU A 285 15.15 -18.02 -2.76
C LEU A 285 15.05 -17.66 -1.27
N GLN A 286 15.86 -16.71 -0.78
CA GLN A 286 15.79 -16.24 0.60
C GLN A 286 14.49 -15.51 0.89
N ALA A 287 13.97 -14.73 -0.07
CA ALA A 287 12.67 -14.06 0.07
C ALA A 287 11.50 -15.04 0.19
N ARG A 288 11.68 -16.31 -0.13
CA ARG A 288 10.69 -17.41 0.02
C ARG A 288 10.70 -18.05 1.41
N LYS A 289 11.67 -17.75 2.26
CA LYS A 289 11.62 -18.17 3.67
C LYS A 289 10.65 -17.24 4.40
N THR A 290 9.42 -17.70 4.62
CA THR A 290 8.35 -16.88 5.17
C THR A 290 7.63 -17.57 6.32
N PHE A 291 7.04 -16.76 7.19
CA PHE A 291 6.27 -17.24 8.34
C PHE A 291 4.87 -16.64 8.31
N LEU A 292 3.92 -17.37 8.87
CA LEU A 292 2.58 -16.91 9.14
C LEU A 292 2.45 -16.62 10.64
N PHE A 293 1.66 -15.61 11.02
CA PHE A 293 1.45 -15.26 12.43
C PHE A 293 -0.02 -15.35 12.79
N ILE A 294 -0.31 -15.89 13.99
CA ILE A 294 -1.62 -15.82 14.64
C ILE A 294 -1.39 -15.39 16.10
N GLU A 295 -2.07 -14.33 16.52
CA GLU A 295 -1.91 -13.74 17.86
C GLU A 295 -0.43 -13.48 18.19
N GLY A 296 0.34 -13.06 17.19
CA GLY A 296 1.78 -12.82 17.29
C GLY A 296 2.66 -14.07 17.35
N LYS A 297 2.09 -15.27 17.36
CA LYS A 297 2.83 -16.55 17.40
C LYS A 297 3.16 -17.00 15.97
N PRO A 298 4.39 -17.49 15.72
CA PRO A 298 4.83 -17.88 14.39
C PRO A 298 4.39 -19.30 14.01
N TRP A 299 4.15 -19.45 12.71
CA TRP A 299 3.82 -20.71 12.06
C TRP A 299 4.61 -20.84 10.75
N THR A 300 5.03 -22.05 10.42
CA THR A 300 5.72 -22.40 9.17
C THR A 300 4.90 -23.41 8.36
N LYS A 301 5.05 -23.41 7.05
CA LYS A 301 4.34 -24.32 6.17
C LYS A 301 4.79 -25.77 6.43
N LYS A 302 3.83 -26.70 6.42
CA LYS A 302 4.09 -28.13 6.56
C LYS A 302 4.80 -28.68 5.30
N ASN A 303 5.56 -29.76 5.47
CA ASN A 303 6.19 -30.51 4.37
C ASN A 303 7.06 -29.66 3.44
N THR A 304 7.69 -28.59 3.98
CA THR A 304 8.62 -27.75 3.22
C THR A 304 9.99 -27.72 3.89
N VAL A 305 11.03 -27.55 3.07
CA VAL A 305 12.41 -27.42 3.55
C VAL A 305 12.73 -25.94 3.76
N ASN A 306 13.41 -25.63 4.86
CA ASN A 306 13.90 -24.27 5.15
C ASN A 306 12.82 -23.17 5.13
N HIS A 307 11.61 -23.45 5.66
CA HIS A 307 10.50 -22.50 5.75
C HIS A 307 10.06 -21.91 4.40
N PHE A 308 10.27 -22.66 3.31
CA PHE A 308 9.91 -22.23 1.96
C PHE A 308 8.40 -22.14 1.82
N ASP A 309 7.90 -20.98 1.36
CA ASP A 309 6.50 -20.76 1.05
C ASP A 309 6.32 -19.63 0.04
N ILE A 310 5.28 -19.71 -0.78
CA ILE A 310 4.80 -18.64 -1.65
C ILE A 310 3.40 -18.24 -1.19
N PRO A 311 3.26 -17.47 -0.09
CA PRO A 311 1.95 -17.17 0.45
C PRO A 311 1.21 -16.14 -0.40
N MET A 312 -0.12 -16.28 -0.46
CA MET A 312 -0.98 -15.24 -1.00
C MET A 312 -0.89 -13.99 -0.12
N GLY A 313 -0.29 -12.92 -0.67
CA GLY A 313 -0.09 -11.66 0.03
C GLY A 313 1.39 -11.24 0.17
N SER A 314 2.36 -12.08 -0.18
CA SER A 314 3.77 -11.65 -0.31
C SER A 314 3.96 -10.62 -1.42
N TRP A 315 5.07 -9.86 -1.37
CA TRP A 315 5.34 -8.83 -2.37
C TRP A 315 5.60 -9.39 -3.77
N ASP A 316 6.25 -10.52 -3.86
CA ASP A 316 6.80 -11.14 -5.07
C ASP A 316 6.13 -12.48 -5.43
N GLY A 317 5.09 -12.88 -4.68
CA GLY A 317 4.38 -14.14 -4.92
C GLY A 317 3.75 -14.21 -6.32
N ALA A 318 3.20 -13.07 -6.79
CA ALA A 318 2.60 -12.99 -8.12
C ALA A 318 3.65 -13.15 -9.23
N GLU A 319 4.84 -12.59 -9.06
CA GLU A 319 5.96 -12.68 -10.02
C GLU A 319 6.59 -14.07 -10.01
N CYS A 320 6.64 -14.75 -8.86
CA CYS A 320 7.01 -16.16 -8.79
C CYS A 320 6.04 -17.02 -9.58
N CYS A 321 4.73 -16.83 -9.37
CA CYS A 321 3.70 -17.55 -10.14
C CYS A 321 3.78 -17.23 -11.65
N GLU A 322 4.09 -15.98 -12.02
CA GLU A 322 4.29 -15.58 -13.41
C GLU A 322 5.49 -16.31 -14.04
N LEU A 323 6.61 -16.44 -13.31
CA LEU A 323 7.78 -17.20 -13.78
C LEU A 323 7.45 -18.68 -13.97
N ILE A 324 6.78 -19.31 -13.01
CA ILE A 324 6.34 -20.71 -13.13
C ILE A 324 5.34 -20.87 -14.30
N GLY A 325 4.42 -19.94 -14.47
CA GLY A 325 3.48 -19.93 -15.61
C GLY A 325 4.21 -19.86 -16.95
N LEU A 326 5.24 -19.02 -17.09
CA LEU A 326 6.10 -18.95 -18.28
C LEU A 326 6.83 -20.27 -18.54
N PHE A 327 7.40 -20.86 -17.48
CA PHE A 327 8.09 -22.15 -17.56
C PHE A 327 7.13 -23.26 -18.02
N MET A 328 5.95 -23.37 -17.40
CA MET A 328 4.94 -24.37 -17.78
C MET A 328 4.41 -24.14 -19.20
N LEU A 329 4.19 -22.87 -19.58
CA LEU A 329 3.77 -22.53 -20.94
C LEU A 329 4.82 -22.92 -21.98
N SER A 330 6.11 -22.77 -21.67
CA SER A 330 7.21 -23.25 -22.50
C SER A 330 7.15 -24.78 -22.68
N LYS A 331 6.87 -25.54 -21.60
CA LYS A 331 6.73 -27.01 -21.67
C LYS A 331 5.49 -27.43 -22.46
N LEU A 332 4.37 -26.73 -22.30
CA LEU A 332 3.14 -26.95 -23.07
C LEU A 332 3.38 -26.76 -24.57
N THR A 333 4.10 -25.69 -24.93
CA THR A 333 4.37 -25.39 -26.36
C THR A 333 5.43 -26.28 -26.96
N GLN A 334 6.32 -26.86 -26.17
CA GLN A 334 7.30 -27.86 -26.63
C GLN A 334 6.67 -29.24 -26.90
N LYS A 335 5.71 -29.68 -26.02
CA LYS A 335 5.22 -31.06 -26.04
C LYS A 335 3.82 -31.22 -26.64
N ILE A 336 2.91 -30.23 -26.54
CA ILE A 336 1.46 -30.46 -26.74
C ILE A 336 0.83 -29.47 -27.73
N PHE A 337 1.17 -28.20 -27.66
CA PHE A 337 0.54 -27.13 -28.44
C PHE A 337 1.52 -26.35 -29.30
N LYS A 338 1.02 -25.73 -30.36
CA LYS A 338 1.75 -24.65 -31.02
C LYS A 338 1.68 -23.38 -30.16
N PRO A 339 2.69 -22.48 -30.26
CA PRO A 339 2.74 -21.27 -29.45
C PRO A 339 1.53 -20.35 -29.53
N ASP A 340 0.79 -20.38 -30.64
CA ASP A 340 -0.40 -19.57 -30.88
C ASP A 340 -1.72 -20.26 -30.48
N GLU A 341 -1.67 -21.56 -30.12
CA GLU A 341 -2.84 -22.35 -29.74
C GLU A 341 -3.18 -22.26 -28.25
N VAL A 342 -2.27 -21.85 -27.39
CA VAL A 342 -2.46 -21.88 -25.94
C VAL A 342 -1.87 -20.63 -25.27
N GLY A 343 -2.45 -20.24 -24.15
CA GLY A 343 -1.93 -19.20 -23.28
C GLY A 343 -2.36 -19.41 -21.84
N ILE A 344 -1.68 -18.71 -20.93
CA ILE A 344 -1.92 -18.77 -19.48
C ILE A 344 -2.03 -17.36 -18.92
N TYR A 345 -2.98 -17.18 -18.01
CA TYR A 345 -3.10 -16.02 -17.14
C TYR A 345 -3.01 -16.47 -15.69
N ARG A 346 -1.80 -16.39 -15.11
CA ARG A 346 -1.47 -16.90 -13.75
C ARG A 346 -1.75 -18.39 -13.59
N ASP A 347 -2.86 -18.76 -12.95
CA ASP A 347 -3.35 -20.12 -12.71
C ASP A 347 -4.31 -20.63 -13.80
N ASP A 348 -4.98 -19.74 -14.52
CA ASP A 348 -5.94 -20.08 -15.55
C ASP A 348 -5.26 -20.30 -16.93
N GLY A 349 -5.51 -21.42 -17.60
CA GLY A 349 -5.06 -21.70 -18.94
C GLY A 349 -6.21 -21.84 -19.92
N LEU A 350 -6.03 -21.40 -21.16
CA LEU A 350 -6.97 -21.57 -22.25
C LEU A 350 -6.22 -21.91 -23.54
N GLY A 351 -6.68 -22.94 -24.22
CA GLY A 351 -6.13 -23.33 -25.52
C GLY A 351 -7.22 -23.70 -26.50
N THR A 352 -6.82 -23.84 -27.76
CA THR A 352 -7.67 -24.38 -28.84
C THR A 352 -7.13 -25.70 -29.38
N VAL A 353 -8.04 -26.58 -29.68
CA VAL A 353 -7.73 -27.90 -30.26
C VAL A 353 -8.57 -28.07 -31.53
N ARG A 354 -7.89 -28.37 -32.61
CA ARG A 354 -8.55 -28.67 -33.90
C ARG A 354 -8.62 -30.18 -34.12
N GLY A 355 -9.79 -30.69 -34.43
CA GLY A 355 -10.00 -32.11 -34.74
C GLY A 355 -11.21 -32.70 -34.02
N PRO A 356 -11.39 -34.04 -34.09
CA PRO A 356 -12.47 -34.73 -33.39
C PRO A 356 -12.25 -34.68 -31.87
N GLY A 357 -13.33 -34.83 -31.08
CA GLY A 357 -13.32 -34.76 -29.63
C GLY A 357 -12.28 -35.64 -28.91
N ARG A 358 -11.97 -36.81 -29.50
CA ARG A 358 -10.91 -37.70 -28.98
C ARG A 358 -9.52 -37.06 -28.96
N VAL A 359 -9.23 -36.11 -29.88
CA VAL A 359 -7.94 -35.40 -29.90
C VAL A 359 -7.87 -34.44 -28.74
N ALA A 360 -8.96 -33.74 -28.47
CA ALA A 360 -9.04 -32.83 -27.31
C ALA A 360 -8.92 -33.59 -25.98
N GLU A 361 -9.56 -34.76 -25.84
CA GLU A 361 -9.43 -35.63 -24.67
C GLU A 361 -8.00 -36.15 -24.47
N ARG A 362 -7.32 -36.52 -25.55
CA ARG A 362 -5.91 -36.93 -25.47
C ARG A 362 -5.06 -35.76 -24.95
N LYS A 363 -5.16 -34.58 -25.58
CA LYS A 363 -4.43 -33.40 -25.13
C LYS A 363 -4.73 -33.07 -23.67
N ARG A 364 -5.97 -33.22 -23.19
CA ARG A 364 -6.35 -33.02 -21.79
C ARG A 364 -5.54 -33.93 -20.85
N LYS A 365 -5.40 -35.21 -21.19
CA LYS A 365 -4.59 -36.17 -20.44
C LYS A 365 -3.12 -35.76 -20.45
N ASP A 366 -2.57 -35.46 -21.63
CA ASP A 366 -1.17 -35.05 -21.80
C ASP A 366 -0.83 -33.80 -20.97
N ILE A 367 -1.75 -32.79 -20.89
CA ILE A 367 -1.60 -31.61 -20.04
C ILE A 367 -1.57 -32.02 -18.57
N SER A 368 -2.51 -32.86 -18.13
CA SER A 368 -2.58 -33.29 -16.73
C SER A 368 -1.32 -34.03 -16.30
N GLU A 369 -0.80 -34.92 -17.14
CA GLU A 369 0.45 -35.64 -16.89
C GLU A 369 1.65 -34.68 -16.84
N LEU A 370 1.73 -33.75 -17.79
CA LEU A 370 2.79 -32.74 -17.81
C LEU A 370 2.82 -31.91 -16.51
N PHE A 371 1.68 -31.42 -16.05
CA PHE A 371 1.64 -30.64 -14.80
C PHE A 371 2.01 -31.50 -13.59
N LYS A 372 1.58 -32.77 -13.56
CA LYS A 372 1.91 -33.72 -12.51
C LYS A 372 3.42 -34.03 -12.44
N GLU A 373 4.15 -34.06 -13.58
CA GLU A 373 5.63 -34.20 -13.62
C GLU A 373 6.33 -33.10 -12.80
N TYR A 374 5.69 -31.92 -12.68
CA TYR A 374 6.19 -30.77 -11.93
C TYR A 374 5.52 -30.57 -10.56
N GLY A 375 4.76 -31.58 -10.08
CA GLY A 375 4.11 -31.54 -8.77
C GLY A 375 2.88 -30.63 -8.70
N LEU A 376 2.31 -30.26 -9.84
CA LEU A 376 1.11 -29.42 -9.93
C LEU A 376 -0.12 -30.26 -10.31
N SER A 377 -1.25 -29.98 -9.69
CA SER A 377 -2.55 -30.57 -10.06
C SER A 377 -3.37 -29.55 -10.84
N ILE A 378 -4.13 -30.01 -11.83
CA ILE A 378 -5.02 -29.18 -12.62
C ILE A 378 -6.43 -29.77 -12.68
N THR A 379 -7.41 -28.88 -12.75
CA THR A 379 -8.75 -29.21 -13.26
C THR A 379 -8.86 -28.76 -14.70
N SER A 380 -9.56 -29.51 -15.56
CA SER A 380 -9.63 -29.15 -16.97
C SER A 380 -10.92 -29.60 -17.61
N ASP A 381 -11.47 -28.74 -18.49
CA ASP A 381 -12.62 -28.96 -19.34
C ASP A 381 -12.20 -28.93 -20.81
N THR A 382 -12.78 -29.77 -21.63
CA THR A 382 -12.44 -29.91 -23.06
C THR A 382 -13.68 -30.06 -23.94
N ASN A 383 -13.48 -30.05 -25.24
CA ASN A 383 -14.56 -30.14 -26.24
C ASN A 383 -15.60 -29.00 -26.13
N LEU A 384 -15.17 -27.80 -25.63
CA LEU A 384 -16.05 -26.67 -25.47
C LEU A 384 -16.10 -25.83 -26.75
N THR A 385 -17.29 -25.61 -27.31
CA THR A 385 -17.48 -24.64 -28.42
C THR A 385 -17.56 -23.23 -27.93
N ALA A 386 -17.95 -23.08 -26.64
CA ALA A 386 -18.00 -21.79 -25.96
C ALA A 386 -17.56 -21.94 -24.51
N THR A 387 -16.91 -20.89 -23.95
CA THR A 387 -16.42 -20.92 -22.56
C THR A 387 -16.25 -19.53 -21.97
N ASP A 388 -16.43 -19.44 -20.68
CA ASP A 388 -16.00 -18.27 -19.90
C ASP A 388 -14.49 -18.34 -19.64
N TYR A 389 -13.82 -17.22 -19.81
CA TYR A 389 -12.43 -17.05 -19.40
C TYR A 389 -12.17 -15.63 -18.94
N LEU A 390 -11.66 -15.49 -17.71
CA LEU A 390 -11.57 -14.21 -17.00
C LEU A 390 -12.95 -13.53 -16.88
N ASP A 391 -13.12 -12.37 -17.49
CA ASP A 391 -14.36 -11.59 -17.48
C ASP A 391 -15.05 -11.55 -18.87
N VAL A 392 -14.78 -12.55 -19.70
CA VAL A 392 -15.36 -12.70 -21.04
C VAL A 392 -15.87 -14.11 -21.27
N TYR A 393 -16.99 -14.22 -21.95
CA TYR A 393 -17.52 -15.45 -22.51
C TYR A 393 -17.23 -15.48 -24.00
N PHE A 394 -16.46 -16.45 -24.47
CA PHE A 394 -16.06 -16.65 -25.86
C PHE A 394 -16.92 -17.72 -26.51
N ASN A 395 -17.31 -17.52 -27.75
CA ASN A 395 -18.02 -18.51 -28.58
C ASN A 395 -17.29 -18.68 -29.93
N LEU A 396 -16.92 -19.94 -30.27
CA LEU A 396 -16.24 -20.26 -31.51
C LEU A 396 -17.22 -20.38 -32.69
N GLU A 397 -18.50 -20.72 -32.45
CA GLU A 397 -19.48 -20.96 -33.50
C GLU A 397 -19.74 -19.72 -34.35
N ASP A 398 -20.00 -18.62 -33.66
CA ASP A 398 -20.23 -17.28 -34.27
C ASP A 398 -19.04 -16.33 -34.19
N LYS A 399 -17.94 -16.81 -33.63
CA LYS A 399 -16.72 -16.02 -33.36
C LYS A 399 -16.99 -14.75 -32.60
N SER A 400 -17.93 -14.77 -31.67
CA SER A 400 -18.31 -13.64 -30.82
C SER A 400 -17.72 -13.78 -29.42
N TYR A 401 -17.71 -12.64 -28.72
CA TYR A 401 -17.43 -12.61 -27.28
C TYR A 401 -18.27 -11.54 -26.60
N ARG A 402 -18.62 -11.83 -25.34
CA ARG A 402 -19.47 -10.95 -24.50
C ARG A 402 -18.94 -10.88 -23.08
N PRO A 403 -19.29 -9.83 -22.32
CA PRO A 403 -18.93 -9.74 -20.90
C PRO A 403 -19.46 -10.95 -20.11
N PHE A 404 -18.60 -11.51 -19.29
CA PHE A 404 -18.96 -12.58 -18.36
C PHE A 404 -18.84 -12.09 -16.92
N ARG A 405 -19.78 -12.49 -16.08
CA ARG A 405 -19.77 -12.25 -14.64
C ARG A 405 -20.13 -13.53 -13.93
N LYS A 406 -19.44 -13.73 -12.79
CA LYS A 406 -19.76 -14.87 -11.93
C LYS A 406 -21.15 -14.71 -11.32
N PRO A 407 -21.85 -15.83 -11.05
CA PRO A 407 -23.08 -15.79 -10.26
C PRO A 407 -22.86 -14.99 -8.98
N ASN A 408 -23.87 -14.21 -8.56
CA ASN A 408 -23.85 -13.34 -7.37
C ASN A 408 -22.85 -12.17 -7.40
N ASP A 409 -22.17 -11.89 -8.52
CA ASP A 409 -21.35 -10.68 -8.67
C ASP A 409 -22.20 -9.56 -9.31
N HIS A 410 -22.72 -8.67 -8.48
CA HIS A 410 -23.42 -7.47 -8.94
C HIS A 410 -22.43 -6.31 -9.06
N PRO A 411 -22.39 -5.59 -10.20
CA PRO A 411 -21.50 -4.45 -10.34
C PRO A 411 -21.88 -3.36 -9.36
N GLN A 412 -20.87 -2.79 -8.73
CA GLN A 412 -21.02 -1.71 -7.74
C GLN A 412 -19.98 -0.65 -8.02
N TYR A 413 -20.39 0.61 -8.04
CA TYR A 413 -19.55 1.72 -8.41
C TYR A 413 -19.39 2.74 -7.29
N ILE A 414 -18.40 3.62 -7.45
CA ILE A 414 -18.19 4.74 -6.53
C ILE A 414 -19.43 5.64 -6.60
N HIS A 415 -20.03 5.90 -5.44
CA HIS A 415 -21.20 6.78 -5.36
C HIS A 415 -20.85 8.21 -5.80
N LYS A 416 -21.75 8.86 -6.53
CA LYS A 416 -21.56 10.24 -7.08
C LYS A 416 -21.18 11.26 -5.98
N LEU A 417 -21.71 11.11 -4.77
CA LEU A 417 -21.46 12.00 -3.61
C LEU A 417 -20.29 11.53 -2.73
N SER A 418 -19.46 10.59 -3.20
CA SER A 418 -18.31 10.11 -2.44
C SER A 418 -17.20 11.16 -2.38
N ASN A 419 -16.31 11.03 -1.38
CA ASN A 419 -15.19 11.95 -1.15
C ASN A 419 -14.04 11.73 -2.15
N HIS A 420 -14.35 11.93 -3.45
CA HIS A 420 -13.39 11.82 -4.57
C HIS A 420 -13.33 13.11 -5.40
N PRO A 421 -12.21 13.38 -6.08
CA PRO A 421 -12.11 14.49 -7.02
C PRO A 421 -13.23 14.43 -8.08
N LYS A 422 -13.87 15.56 -8.36
CA LYS A 422 -15.00 15.66 -9.30
C LYS A 422 -14.69 15.06 -10.68
N ASN A 423 -13.45 15.19 -11.15
CA ASN A 423 -13.05 14.64 -12.44
C ASN A 423 -13.09 13.09 -12.49
N ILE A 424 -12.79 12.41 -11.36
CA ILE A 424 -12.90 10.95 -11.27
C ILE A 424 -14.38 10.54 -11.37
N ILE A 425 -15.23 11.22 -10.64
CA ILE A 425 -16.69 10.97 -10.64
C ILE A 425 -17.24 11.13 -12.06
N LYS A 426 -16.95 12.26 -12.73
CA LYS A 426 -17.44 12.55 -14.09
C LYS A 426 -16.94 11.54 -15.16
N GLN A 427 -15.74 10.99 -14.98
CA GLN A 427 -15.17 10.07 -15.98
C GLN A 427 -15.64 8.62 -15.76
N LEU A 428 -16.23 8.28 -14.62
CA LEU A 428 -16.55 6.90 -14.28
C LEU A 428 -17.52 6.23 -15.27
N PRO A 429 -18.68 6.82 -15.65
CA PRO A 429 -19.58 6.22 -16.62
C PRO A 429 -18.89 5.93 -17.96
N LYS A 430 -18.14 6.89 -18.48
CA LYS A 430 -17.37 6.75 -19.72
C LYS A 430 -16.33 5.64 -19.66
N MET A 431 -15.63 5.51 -18.53
CA MET A 431 -14.63 4.44 -18.34
C MET A 431 -15.29 3.07 -18.31
N ILE A 432 -16.48 2.95 -17.70
CA ILE A 432 -17.25 1.71 -17.64
C ILE A 432 -17.75 1.34 -19.05
N ALA A 433 -18.34 2.30 -19.77
CA ALA A 433 -18.79 2.09 -21.14
C ALA A 433 -17.64 1.66 -22.07
N TYR A 434 -16.48 2.30 -21.97
CA TYR A 434 -15.29 1.90 -22.74
C TYR A 434 -14.84 0.47 -22.39
N ARG A 435 -14.78 0.11 -21.08
CA ARG A 435 -14.46 -1.26 -20.68
C ARG A 435 -15.45 -2.25 -21.26
N LEU A 436 -16.75 -1.98 -21.16
CA LEU A 436 -17.81 -2.83 -21.68
C LEU A 436 -17.68 -2.98 -23.20
N SER A 437 -17.37 -1.89 -23.92
CA SER A 437 -17.10 -1.92 -25.37
C SER A 437 -15.92 -2.84 -25.74
N VAL A 438 -14.87 -2.85 -24.92
CA VAL A 438 -13.72 -3.77 -25.12
C VAL A 438 -14.11 -5.23 -24.91
N LEU A 439 -15.06 -5.50 -24.01
CA LEU A 439 -15.53 -6.86 -23.67
C LEU A 439 -16.67 -7.33 -24.57
N SER A 440 -17.13 -6.53 -25.51
CA SER A 440 -18.24 -6.84 -26.44
C SER A 440 -17.74 -6.86 -27.86
N SER A 441 -17.97 -7.95 -28.59
CA SER A 441 -17.52 -8.11 -29.98
C SER A 441 -18.30 -7.21 -30.95
N THR A 442 -19.54 -6.83 -30.63
CA THR A 442 -20.42 -5.99 -31.44
C THR A 442 -21.15 -4.96 -30.59
N GLU A 443 -21.68 -3.91 -31.25
CA GLU A 443 -22.53 -2.91 -30.57
C GLU A 443 -23.83 -3.53 -30.02
N LYS A 444 -24.40 -4.52 -30.71
CA LYS A 444 -25.57 -5.24 -30.24
C LYS A 444 -25.33 -5.89 -28.88
N ILE A 445 -24.25 -6.64 -28.77
CA ILE A 445 -23.83 -7.30 -27.50
C ILE A 445 -23.54 -6.26 -26.41
N PHE A 446 -22.94 -5.13 -26.77
CA PHE A 446 -22.72 -4.03 -25.81
C PHE A 446 -24.07 -3.52 -25.26
N LYS A 447 -25.07 -3.27 -26.13
CA LYS A 447 -26.39 -2.80 -25.71
C LYS A 447 -27.09 -3.80 -24.81
N GLU A 448 -27.10 -5.09 -25.18
CA GLU A 448 -27.67 -6.17 -24.39
C GLU A 448 -27.05 -6.28 -22.98
N ALA A 449 -25.74 -6.02 -22.89
CA ALA A 449 -25.03 -6.09 -21.60
C ALA A 449 -25.12 -4.81 -20.77
N SER A 450 -25.53 -3.66 -21.34
CA SER A 450 -25.42 -2.33 -20.75
C SER A 450 -26.32 -2.11 -19.54
N ASP A 451 -27.56 -2.64 -19.56
CA ASP A 451 -28.59 -2.33 -18.58
C ASP A 451 -28.17 -2.59 -17.14
N ILE A 452 -27.47 -3.68 -16.90
CA ILE A 452 -26.99 -4.04 -15.56
C ILE A 452 -25.97 -3.01 -15.02
N TYR A 453 -25.10 -2.48 -15.90
CA TYR A 453 -24.10 -1.50 -15.55
C TYR A 453 -24.72 -0.11 -15.34
N ILE A 454 -25.69 0.25 -16.19
CA ILE A 454 -26.47 1.48 -16.09
C ILE A 454 -27.26 1.49 -14.79
N ASN A 455 -27.98 0.40 -14.48
CA ASN A 455 -28.73 0.27 -13.23
C ASN A 455 -27.83 0.35 -11.99
N ALA A 456 -26.63 -0.25 -12.06
CA ALA A 456 -25.65 -0.13 -10.98
C ALA A 456 -25.11 1.30 -10.80
N LEU A 457 -24.95 2.06 -11.90
CA LEU A 457 -24.59 3.48 -11.85
C LEU A 457 -25.72 4.31 -11.25
N ARG A 458 -26.98 4.10 -11.68
CA ARG A 458 -28.15 4.77 -11.10
C ARG A 458 -28.28 4.49 -9.60
N ALA A 459 -28.09 3.23 -9.19
CA ALA A 459 -28.05 2.86 -7.77
C ALA A 459 -26.88 3.53 -7.00
N SER A 460 -25.85 3.98 -7.71
CA SER A 460 -24.72 4.74 -7.15
C SER A 460 -24.91 6.26 -7.26
N GLY A 461 -26.14 6.73 -7.53
CA GLY A 461 -26.54 8.15 -7.52
C GLY A 461 -26.22 8.91 -8.83
N TYR A 462 -25.88 8.23 -9.92
CA TYR A 462 -25.72 8.87 -11.23
C TYR A 462 -27.06 9.08 -11.90
N THR A 463 -27.26 10.25 -12.47
CA THR A 463 -28.46 10.65 -13.20
C THR A 463 -28.33 10.32 -14.69
N ASP A 464 -29.43 10.37 -15.44
CA ASP A 464 -29.39 10.09 -16.88
C ASP A 464 -28.48 11.07 -17.62
N SER A 465 -28.42 12.34 -17.21
CA SER A 465 -27.47 13.31 -17.76
C SER A 465 -25.99 12.96 -17.50
N ASP A 466 -25.68 12.22 -16.44
CA ASP A 466 -24.32 11.72 -16.22
C ASP A 466 -23.99 10.54 -17.15
N LEU A 467 -25.01 9.89 -17.73
CA LEU A 467 -24.91 8.70 -18.58
C LEU A 467 -24.93 9.01 -20.08
N ASP A 468 -25.04 10.27 -20.49
CA ASP A 468 -25.04 10.67 -21.91
C ASP A 468 -23.83 10.17 -22.69
N ASP A 469 -22.68 10.06 -22.04
CA ASP A 469 -21.43 9.51 -22.60
C ASP A 469 -21.35 7.97 -22.49
N PHE A 470 -22.38 7.28 -21.97
CA PHE A 470 -22.39 5.83 -21.85
C PHE A 470 -22.78 5.18 -23.19
N ARG A 471 -21.80 5.08 -24.09
CA ARG A 471 -22.02 4.60 -25.46
C ARG A 471 -20.92 3.65 -25.92
N TYR A 472 -21.26 2.82 -26.90
CA TYR A 472 -20.30 1.94 -27.54
C TYR A 472 -19.17 2.73 -28.18
N THR A 473 -17.93 2.33 -27.88
CA THR A 473 -16.73 2.90 -28.47
C THR A 473 -15.86 1.74 -28.95
N PRO A 474 -15.86 1.44 -30.26
CA PRO A 474 -15.10 0.30 -30.77
C PRO A 474 -13.62 0.45 -30.43
N PRO A 475 -12.96 -0.63 -30.01
CA PRO A 475 -11.53 -0.61 -29.73
C PRO A 475 -10.76 -0.26 -31.02
N ASP A 476 -10.03 0.84 -31.02
CA ASP A 476 -9.16 1.21 -32.15
C ASP A 476 -7.87 0.35 -32.11
N PRO A 477 -7.67 -0.59 -33.05
CA PRO A 477 -6.48 -1.41 -33.13
C PRO A 477 -5.23 -0.58 -33.49
N ASN A 478 -5.40 0.55 -34.14
CA ASN A 478 -4.32 1.41 -34.65
C ASN A 478 -3.94 2.53 -33.67
N LYS A 479 -4.58 2.62 -32.52
CA LYS A 479 -4.27 3.63 -31.53
C LYS A 479 -2.82 3.46 -31.05
N LYS A 480 -1.89 4.13 -31.74
CA LYS A 480 -0.46 4.13 -31.39
C LYS A 480 -0.34 4.47 -29.90
N LYS A 481 0.23 3.57 -29.11
CA LYS A 481 0.63 3.88 -27.73
C LYS A 481 1.44 5.17 -27.80
N ARG A 482 0.93 6.26 -27.22
CA ARG A 482 1.72 7.48 -27.07
C ARG A 482 3.06 7.08 -26.48
N ARG A 483 4.17 7.34 -27.19
CA ARG A 483 5.51 7.12 -26.67
C ARG A 483 5.59 7.76 -25.30
N GLN A 484 5.67 6.93 -24.29
CA GLN A 484 5.87 7.37 -22.91
C GLN A 484 7.24 8.05 -22.88
N ARG A 485 7.27 9.38 -22.95
CA ARG A 485 8.50 10.12 -22.69
C ARG A 485 8.84 9.83 -21.23
N CYS A 486 9.94 9.09 -21.00
CA CYS A 486 10.51 8.88 -19.67
C CYS A 486 11.01 10.24 -19.13
N ARG A 487 10.10 11.06 -18.64
CA ARG A 487 10.45 12.23 -17.84
C ARG A 487 10.46 11.80 -16.40
N ARG A 488 11.52 12.09 -15.68
CA ARG A 488 11.55 11.93 -14.21
C ARG A 488 10.54 12.90 -13.61
N VAL A 489 9.33 12.41 -13.32
CA VAL A 489 8.26 13.22 -12.74
C VAL A 489 8.33 13.12 -11.22
N ILE A 490 8.34 14.28 -10.56
CA ILE A 490 8.24 14.38 -9.10
C ILE A 490 6.77 14.60 -8.75
N TRP A 491 6.13 13.58 -8.18
CA TRP A 491 4.72 13.62 -7.84
C TRP A 491 4.48 14.26 -6.47
N PHE A 492 3.55 15.20 -6.40
CA PHE A 492 2.94 15.63 -5.16
C PHE A 492 1.58 14.93 -5.02
N ASN A 493 1.37 14.24 -3.88
CA ASN A 493 0.18 13.43 -3.64
C ASN A 493 -0.63 13.98 -2.45
N PRO A 494 -1.23 15.20 -2.55
CA PRO A 494 -2.04 15.74 -1.47
C PRO A 494 -3.28 14.88 -1.24
N PRO A 495 -3.80 14.77 0.00
CA PRO A 495 -5.08 14.15 0.24
C PRO A 495 -6.21 15.00 -0.38
N PHE A 496 -7.26 14.32 -0.86
CA PHE A 496 -8.49 14.97 -1.27
C PHE A 496 -9.53 14.88 -0.16
N ASP A 497 -10.23 15.97 0.10
CA ASP A 497 -11.39 16.00 0.98
C ASP A 497 -12.35 17.08 0.49
N LEU A 498 -13.67 16.74 0.46
CA LEU A 498 -14.71 17.65 0.03
C LEU A 498 -14.84 18.89 0.92
N SER A 499 -14.42 18.78 2.19
CA SER A 499 -14.41 19.91 3.14
C SER A 499 -13.29 20.92 2.88
N VAL A 500 -12.37 20.64 1.95
CA VAL A 500 -11.26 21.56 1.62
C VAL A 500 -11.71 22.52 0.53
N GLU A 501 -11.84 23.80 0.90
CA GLU A 501 -12.16 24.89 -0.03
C GLU A 501 -11.00 25.27 -0.93
N THR A 502 -9.78 25.21 -0.39
CA THR A 502 -8.57 25.60 -1.09
C THR A 502 -8.31 24.70 -2.31
N ASP A 503 -8.22 25.28 -3.52
CA ASP A 503 -7.71 24.56 -4.69
C ASP A 503 -6.19 24.34 -4.55
N ILE A 504 -5.85 23.23 -3.88
CA ILE A 504 -4.46 22.85 -3.62
C ILE A 504 -3.70 22.64 -4.92
N GLY A 505 -4.37 22.04 -5.92
CA GLY A 505 -3.73 21.74 -7.19
C GLY A 505 -3.27 22.99 -7.92
N HIS A 506 -4.16 23.94 -8.07
CA HIS A 506 -3.87 25.22 -8.72
C HIS A 506 -2.81 26.03 -7.94
N LYS A 507 -3.02 26.21 -6.62
CA LYS A 507 -2.09 26.98 -5.77
C LYS A 507 -0.68 26.39 -5.78
N PHE A 508 -0.56 25.06 -5.69
CA PHE A 508 0.73 24.39 -5.72
C PHE A 508 1.45 24.55 -7.06
N LEU A 509 0.78 24.33 -8.18
CA LEU A 509 1.41 24.48 -9.50
C LEU A 509 1.76 25.95 -9.82
N ALA A 510 0.95 26.89 -9.33
CA ALA A 510 1.27 28.32 -9.40
C ALA A 510 2.51 28.65 -8.58
N LEU A 511 2.63 28.09 -7.36
CA LEU A 511 3.81 28.24 -6.52
C LEU A 511 5.07 27.70 -7.20
N VAL A 512 5.04 26.48 -7.76
CA VAL A 512 6.16 25.92 -8.52
C VAL A 512 6.58 26.84 -9.67
N GLY A 513 5.62 27.38 -10.42
CA GLY A 513 5.90 28.28 -11.55
C GLY A 513 6.54 29.60 -11.13
N ARG A 514 6.14 30.17 -9.99
CA ARG A 514 6.71 31.42 -9.43
C ARG A 514 8.08 31.20 -8.83
N SER A 515 8.27 30.10 -8.11
CA SER A 515 9.54 29.81 -7.42
C SER A 515 10.66 29.41 -8.37
N PHE A 516 10.31 28.80 -9.52
CA PHE A 516 11.30 28.31 -10.50
C PHE A 516 10.99 28.83 -11.91
N PRO A 517 11.08 30.16 -12.15
CA PRO A 517 10.85 30.75 -13.48
C PRO A 517 11.93 30.31 -14.48
N LYS A 518 11.72 30.61 -15.78
CA LYS A 518 12.76 30.43 -16.81
C LYS A 518 14.00 31.25 -16.39
N GLY A 519 15.17 30.61 -16.42
CA GLY A 519 16.43 31.22 -15.95
C GLY A 519 16.81 30.82 -14.51
N HIS A 520 15.90 30.33 -13.68
CA HIS A 520 16.27 29.81 -12.37
C HIS A 520 17.10 28.50 -12.48
N PRO A 521 18.18 28.31 -11.71
CA PRO A 521 19.07 27.15 -11.80
C PRO A 521 18.33 25.79 -11.71
N LEU A 522 17.25 25.73 -10.94
CA LEU A 522 16.42 24.52 -10.77
C LEU A 522 15.27 24.40 -11.77
N HIS A 523 15.09 25.32 -12.73
CA HIS A 523 13.96 25.29 -13.66
C HIS A 523 13.89 24.00 -14.47
N SER A 524 15.01 23.47 -14.93
CA SER A 524 15.04 22.21 -15.71
C SER A 524 14.50 21.01 -14.91
N THR A 525 14.68 21.04 -13.59
CA THR A 525 14.31 19.95 -12.67
C THR A 525 12.95 20.17 -12.00
N LEU A 526 12.61 21.43 -11.68
CA LEU A 526 11.39 21.80 -10.95
C LEU A 526 10.56 22.78 -11.80
N ASN A 527 9.64 22.28 -12.58
CA ASN A 527 8.69 23.07 -13.37
C ASN A 527 7.36 22.31 -13.54
N ARG A 528 6.35 22.92 -14.14
CA ARG A 528 5.02 22.32 -14.35
C ARG A 528 5.02 21.05 -15.23
N ASN A 529 6.10 20.75 -15.95
CA ASN A 529 6.22 19.53 -16.76
C ASN A 529 6.83 18.38 -15.96
N THR A 530 7.76 18.67 -15.05
CA THR A 530 8.48 17.69 -14.22
C THR A 530 7.83 17.47 -12.85
N VAL A 531 7.04 18.42 -12.36
CA VAL A 531 6.27 18.31 -11.11
C VAL A 531 4.79 18.15 -11.46
N LYS A 532 4.17 17.09 -10.93
CA LYS A 532 2.77 16.74 -11.18
C LYS A 532 2.03 16.48 -9.87
N ILE A 533 0.71 16.62 -9.92
CA ILE A 533 -0.19 16.34 -8.80
C ILE A 533 -0.99 15.08 -9.10
N SER A 534 -1.14 14.25 -8.07
CA SER A 534 -2.09 13.15 -8.04
C SER A 534 -2.68 13.06 -6.65
N TYR A 535 -3.97 13.30 -6.51
CA TYR A 535 -4.63 13.24 -5.22
C TYR A 535 -4.65 11.82 -4.66
N CYS A 536 -4.48 11.71 -3.34
CA CYS A 536 -4.71 10.47 -2.60
C CYS A 536 -5.99 10.57 -1.79
N THR A 537 -6.62 9.43 -1.51
CA THR A 537 -7.88 9.38 -0.75
C THR A 537 -7.64 9.47 0.74
N MET A 538 -8.62 9.94 1.50
CA MET A 538 -8.68 9.86 2.96
C MET A 538 -8.98 8.40 3.40
N ASN A 539 -9.19 8.18 4.71
CA ASN A 539 -9.59 6.88 5.23
C ASN A 539 -10.94 6.48 4.61
N ASN A 540 -11.10 5.19 4.37
CA ASN A 540 -12.31 4.61 3.79
C ASN A 540 -12.97 3.65 4.78
N MET A 541 -14.16 3.16 4.44
CA MET A 541 -14.93 2.22 5.27
C MET A 541 -14.11 0.97 5.64
N LYS A 542 -13.31 0.45 4.70
CA LYS A 542 -12.41 -0.68 4.99
C LYS A 542 -11.46 -0.38 6.15
N SER A 543 -10.90 0.83 6.22
CA SER A 543 -10.01 1.23 7.32
C SER A 543 -10.71 1.19 8.68
N HIS A 544 -11.99 1.54 8.73
CA HIS A 544 -12.80 1.50 9.95
C HIS A 544 -13.14 0.06 10.33
N ILE A 545 -13.49 -0.78 9.36
CA ILE A 545 -13.70 -2.22 9.57
C ILE A 545 -12.42 -2.90 10.08
N ASP A 546 -11.28 -2.66 9.45
CA ASP A 546 -9.99 -3.20 9.88
C ASP A 546 -9.62 -2.77 11.31
N GLN A 547 -9.94 -1.52 11.68
CA GLN A 547 -9.71 -1.01 13.03
C GLN A 547 -10.66 -1.66 14.04
N HIS A 548 -11.94 -1.83 13.68
CA HIS A 548 -12.94 -2.51 14.48
C HIS A 548 -12.54 -3.96 14.75
N ASN A 549 -12.25 -4.74 13.69
CA ASN A 549 -11.82 -6.13 13.82
C ASN A 549 -10.59 -6.27 14.72
N LYS A 550 -9.61 -5.35 14.59
CA LYS A 550 -8.43 -5.34 15.47
C LYS A 550 -8.75 -5.06 16.93
N SER A 551 -9.74 -4.21 17.20
CA SER A 551 -10.13 -3.90 18.59
C SER A 551 -10.80 -5.09 19.26
N ILE A 552 -11.49 -5.94 18.49
CA ILE A 552 -12.15 -7.15 18.99
C ILE A 552 -11.17 -8.31 19.12
N LEU A 553 -10.37 -8.58 18.09
CA LEU A 553 -9.44 -9.71 18.08
C LEU A 553 -8.28 -9.52 19.07
N ASN A 554 -7.83 -8.28 19.24
CA ASN A 554 -6.80 -7.92 20.21
C ASN A 554 -7.38 -6.83 21.13
N PRO A 555 -8.32 -7.17 22.02
CA PRO A 555 -8.73 -6.24 23.04
C PRO A 555 -7.44 -5.81 23.72
N ARG A 556 -7.05 -4.55 23.55
CA ARG A 556 -6.00 -4.01 24.41
C ARG A 556 -6.54 -4.28 25.80
N THR A 557 -5.84 -5.11 26.57
CA THR A 557 -5.87 -4.94 28.00
C THR A 557 -5.63 -3.45 28.17
N VAL A 558 -6.68 -2.72 28.46
CA VAL A 558 -6.60 -1.45 29.13
C VAL A 558 -6.10 -1.86 30.53
N GLU A 559 -4.84 -2.29 30.58
CA GLU A 559 -4.02 -1.89 31.68
C GLU A 559 -4.20 -0.40 31.62
N ALA A 560 -5.07 0.08 32.49
CA ALA A 560 -5.06 1.45 32.89
C ALA A 560 -3.58 1.74 33.13
N ASN A 561 -2.90 2.27 32.10
CA ASN A 561 -1.68 2.99 32.28
C ASN A 561 -2.10 4.23 33.08
N ASN A 562 -2.48 4.01 34.33
CA ASN A 562 -2.25 4.91 35.41
C ASN A 562 -0.73 5.03 35.50
N ASN A 563 -0.10 5.50 34.42
CA ASN A 563 1.21 6.12 34.46
C ASN A 563 1.04 7.42 35.24
N GLY A 564 0.66 7.23 36.52
CA GLY A 564 0.55 8.27 37.49
C GLY A 564 1.88 8.98 37.64
N CYS A 565 1.98 9.80 38.58
CA CYS A 565 3.18 10.49 38.99
C CYS A 565 3.78 9.77 40.22
N ASN A 566 5.10 9.60 40.24
CA ASN A 566 5.80 9.20 41.46
C ASN A 566 6.48 10.38 42.19
N CYS A 567 6.12 11.63 41.85
CA CYS A 567 6.66 12.85 42.44
C CYS A 567 6.16 13.08 43.88
N ILE A 568 4.97 12.59 44.21
CA ILE A 568 4.31 12.78 45.51
C ILE A 568 5.08 12.09 46.66
N ARG A 569 5.88 11.08 46.38
CA ARG A 569 6.70 10.35 47.36
C ARG A 569 8.02 11.06 47.71
N SER A 570 8.46 12.01 46.95
CA SER A 570 9.65 12.80 47.23
C SER A 570 9.23 14.18 47.73
N ARG A 571 9.49 14.45 49.00
CA ARG A 571 9.17 15.73 49.68
C ARG A 571 9.48 16.93 48.79
N LYS A 572 8.46 17.73 48.45
CA LYS A 572 8.51 19.11 47.89
C LYS A 572 8.77 19.31 46.39
N ALA A 573 8.77 18.33 45.50
CA ALA A 573 8.85 18.64 44.08
C ALA A 573 7.45 18.64 43.44
N GLU A 574 6.99 19.80 42.93
CA GLU A 574 5.79 19.90 42.10
C GLU A 574 5.97 19.04 40.84
N CYS A 575 4.96 18.24 40.49
CA CYS A 575 5.00 17.47 39.25
C CYS A 575 4.94 18.40 38.04
N PRO A 576 5.88 18.34 37.11
CA PRO A 576 5.90 19.26 35.94
C PRO A 576 4.71 19.08 34.99
N LEU A 577 3.92 17.99 35.12
CA LEU A 577 2.73 17.72 34.31
C LEU A 577 1.51 17.33 35.18
N ASP A 578 1.32 17.97 36.31
CA ASP A 578 0.12 17.84 37.16
C ASP A 578 -0.29 16.36 37.40
N GLY A 579 0.65 15.54 37.86
CA GLY A 579 0.42 14.13 38.13
C GLY A 579 0.55 13.20 36.93
N LYS A 580 1.02 13.67 35.76
CA LYS A 580 1.12 12.90 34.51
C LYS A 580 2.54 12.74 33.98
N CYS A 581 3.58 12.96 34.79
CA CYS A 581 4.97 13.01 34.31
C CYS A 581 5.56 11.66 33.88
N LEU A 582 4.93 10.53 34.24
CA LEU A 582 5.33 9.20 33.76
C LEU A 582 4.76 8.84 32.39
N GLN A 583 3.91 9.67 31.80
CA GLN A 583 3.38 9.41 30.47
C GLN A 583 4.49 9.46 29.42
N ASP A 584 4.45 8.50 28.51
CA ASP A 584 5.30 8.40 27.34
C ASP A 584 4.56 8.77 26.04
N SER A 585 5.29 8.74 24.94
CA SER A 585 4.71 8.92 23.59
C SER A 585 3.86 10.18 23.47
N ILE A 586 4.35 11.30 23.97
CA ILE A 586 3.67 12.59 24.01
C ILE A 586 4.42 13.69 23.23
N VAL A 587 3.63 14.61 22.66
CA VAL A 587 4.07 15.96 22.27
C VAL A 587 3.74 16.88 23.44
N TYR A 588 4.75 17.54 23.97
CA TYR A 588 4.64 18.46 25.08
C TYR A 588 4.91 19.90 24.65
N GLN A 589 4.39 20.83 25.44
CA GLN A 589 4.53 22.27 25.31
C GLN A 589 5.21 22.80 26.55
N ALA A 590 6.15 23.72 26.37
CA ALA A 590 6.77 24.52 27.41
C ALA A 590 6.51 25.99 27.14
N ASP A 591 5.75 26.67 28.00
CA ASP A 591 5.50 28.10 27.92
C ASP A 591 6.45 28.81 28.88
N ILE A 592 7.25 29.68 28.30
CA ILE A 592 8.22 30.51 29.05
C ILE A 592 7.55 31.87 29.29
N ILE A 593 7.21 32.12 30.54
CA ILE A 593 6.46 33.29 30.99
C ILE A 593 7.42 34.21 31.79
N PRO A 594 7.75 35.40 31.31
CA PRO A 594 8.49 36.37 32.09
C PRO A 594 7.75 36.75 33.40
N SER A 595 8.48 36.92 34.50
CA SER A 595 7.86 37.23 35.81
C SER A 595 7.38 38.64 35.89
N ASP A 596 8.02 39.59 35.18
CA ASP A 596 7.66 41.00 35.15
C ASP A 596 6.68 41.26 33.96
N PRO A 597 5.40 41.66 34.24
CA PRO A 597 4.43 41.99 33.20
C PRO A 597 4.80 43.24 32.37
N ASN A 598 5.64 44.12 32.89
CA ASN A 598 6.05 45.36 32.24
C ASN A 598 7.22 45.14 31.25
N ASN A 599 7.84 43.98 31.26
CA ASN A 599 8.81 43.61 30.26
C ASN A 599 8.06 43.30 28.96
N ASN A 600 8.30 44.08 27.90
CA ASN A 600 7.72 43.87 26.55
C ASN A 600 8.05 42.48 25.91
N LEU A 601 8.57 41.53 26.69
CA LEU A 601 8.88 40.17 26.30
C LEU A 601 7.64 39.29 26.50
N GLY A 602 6.84 39.09 25.44
CA GLY A 602 5.69 38.19 25.45
C GLY A 602 6.07 36.75 25.77
N THR A 603 5.09 35.96 26.20
CA THR A 603 5.27 34.51 26.42
C THR A 603 5.79 33.82 25.17
N LYS A 604 6.89 33.05 25.29
CA LYS A 604 7.45 32.24 24.24
C LYS A 604 7.12 30.75 24.50
N THR A 605 6.81 30.01 23.45
CA THR A 605 6.40 28.62 23.52
C THR A 605 7.37 27.70 22.78
N TYR A 606 7.73 26.59 23.40
CA TYR A 606 8.52 25.52 22.78
C TYR A 606 7.72 24.24 22.73
N TYR A 607 7.76 23.55 21.59
CA TYR A 607 7.17 22.23 21.40
C TYR A 607 8.26 21.16 21.25
N GLY A 608 8.06 20.02 21.90
CA GLY A 608 8.94 18.87 21.75
C GLY A 608 8.20 17.56 21.87
N CYS A 609 8.83 16.46 21.50
CA CYS A 609 8.25 15.13 21.66
C CYS A 609 9.19 14.18 22.40
N THR A 610 8.60 13.18 23.06
CA THR A 610 9.33 12.10 23.71
C THR A 610 8.61 10.76 23.56
N GLY A 611 9.36 9.72 23.16
CA GLY A 611 8.89 8.33 23.19
C GLY A 611 9.14 7.63 24.53
N ARG A 612 9.85 8.29 25.47
CA ARG A 612 10.11 7.82 26.83
C ARG A 612 9.19 8.58 27.81
N PRO A 613 9.03 8.10 29.07
CA PRO A 613 8.34 8.85 30.10
C PRO A 613 8.81 10.31 30.16
N PHE A 614 7.87 11.25 30.24
CA PHE A 614 8.19 12.69 30.22
C PHE A 614 9.14 13.09 31.34
N LYS A 615 9.02 12.47 32.51
CA LYS A 615 9.91 12.75 33.66
C LYS A 615 11.38 12.63 33.28
N LYS A 616 11.78 11.63 32.47
CA LYS A 616 13.16 11.50 31.98
C LYS A 616 13.53 12.66 31.05
N ARG A 617 12.63 13.03 30.13
CA ARG A 617 12.84 14.16 29.21
C ARG A 617 12.91 15.50 29.94
N TYR A 618 12.09 15.65 30.99
CA TYR A 618 12.13 16.82 31.86
C TYR A 618 13.49 17.00 32.56
N TYR A 619 14.07 15.90 33.07
CA TYR A 619 15.43 15.97 33.64
C TYR A 619 16.50 16.30 32.60
N ASP A 620 16.37 15.78 31.33
CA ASP A 620 17.28 16.19 30.24
C ASP A 620 17.22 17.72 30.05
N HIS A 621 16.01 18.30 30.03
CA HIS A 621 15.83 19.75 29.95
C HIS A 621 16.40 20.46 31.19
N LYS A 622 16.05 20.00 32.39
CA LYS A 622 16.56 20.64 33.63
C LYS A 622 18.08 20.70 33.65
N ASN A 623 18.75 19.63 33.23
CA ASN A 623 20.22 19.63 33.12
C ASN A 623 20.72 20.62 32.08
N ALA A 624 20.08 20.72 30.90
CA ALA A 624 20.45 21.68 29.87
C ALA A 624 20.21 23.14 30.31
N LEU A 625 19.25 23.39 31.18
CA LEU A 625 18.96 24.71 31.75
C LEU A 625 19.88 25.09 32.93
N SER A 626 20.55 24.11 33.54
CA SER A 626 21.47 24.32 34.68
C SER A 626 22.94 24.32 34.25
N ASN A 627 23.32 23.60 33.18
CA ASN A 627 24.67 23.51 32.68
C ASN A 627 24.84 24.34 31.39
N ARG A 628 25.73 25.34 31.41
CA ARG A 628 26.00 26.27 30.29
C ARG A 628 26.58 25.57 29.06
N ASP A 629 27.34 24.50 29.21
CA ASP A 629 27.89 23.69 28.11
C ASP A 629 26.79 23.02 27.29
N SER A 630 25.65 22.79 27.91
CA SER A 630 24.45 22.21 27.28
C SER A 630 23.47 23.26 26.73
N SER A 631 23.79 24.54 26.78
CA SER A 631 22.91 25.66 26.39
C SER A 631 22.43 25.59 24.94
N LYS A 632 23.23 25.02 24.05
CA LYS A 632 22.91 24.89 22.61
C LYS A 632 22.15 23.63 22.21
N GLN A 633 21.78 22.74 23.14
CA GLN A 633 21.13 21.44 22.83
C GLN A 633 19.76 21.61 22.22
N THR A 634 18.98 22.59 22.63
CA THR A 634 17.64 22.88 22.12
C THR A 634 17.42 24.39 21.99
N THR A 635 16.45 24.79 21.14
CA THR A 635 16.04 26.20 21.06
C THR A 635 15.46 26.70 22.38
N LEU A 636 14.84 25.80 23.18
CA LEU A 636 14.41 26.12 24.55
C LEU A 636 15.59 26.50 25.46
N SER A 637 16.61 25.62 25.52
CA SER A 637 17.77 25.89 26.39
C SER A 637 18.52 27.15 25.97
N LYS A 638 18.68 27.34 24.65
CA LYS A 638 19.29 28.57 24.13
C LYS A 638 18.54 29.85 24.60
N HIS A 639 17.21 29.84 24.43
CA HIS A 639 16.38 31.00 24.84
C HIS A 639 16.43 31.26 26.36
N ILE A 640 16.39 30.21 27.18
CA ILE A 640 16.51 30.36 28.63
C ILE A 640 17.86 30.94 29.05
N TRP A 641 18.95 30.55 28.42
CA TRP A 641 20.27 31.14 28.69
C TRP A 641 20.36 32.59 28.24
N GLU A 642 19.73 32.95 27.11
CA GLU A 642 19.59 34.34 26.67
C GLU A 642 18.82 35.22 27.69
N LEU A 643 17.78 34.66 28.33
CA LEU A 643 17.05 35.36 29.39
C LEU A 643 17.89 35.51 30.67
N LYS A 644 18.64 34.47 31.06
CA LYS A 644 19.54 34.49 32.20
C LYS A 644 20.68 35.51 32.01
N ASP A 645 21.27 35.55 30.82
CA ASP A 645 22.34 36.52 30.49
C ASP A 645 21.82 37.99 30.54
N LYS A 646 20.50 38.18 30.34
CA LYS A 646 19.81 39.48 30.48
C LYS A 646 19.19 39.71 31.86
N ASN A 647 19.42 38.82 32.85
CA ASN A 647 18.84 38.86 34.18
C ASN A 647 17.31 38.97 34.19
N VAL A 648 16.63 38.32 33.24
CA VAL A 648 15.17 38.30 33.17
C VAL A 648 14.66 37.08 33.92
N GLU A 649 13.92 37.31 34.99
CA GLU A 649 13.23 36.26 35.75
C GLU A 649 12.08 35.69 34.93
N HIS A 650 11.94 34.35 34.96
CA HIS A 650 10.93 33.64 34.19
C HIS A 650 10.52 32.34 34.88
N ARG A 651 9.31 31.88 34.54
CA ARG A 651 8.80 30.54 34.90
C ARG A 651 8.48 29.72 33.67
N ILE A 652 8.63 28.38 33.76
CA ILE A 652 8.30 27.48 32.65
C ILE A 652 7.10 26.64 33.08
N LYS A 653 6.00 26.74 32.30
CA LYS A 653 4.81 25.93 32.45
C LYS A 653 4.81 24.80 31.43
N TRP A 654 4.71 23.55 31.90
CA TRP A 654 4.68 22.38 31.03
C TRP A 654 3.26 21.85 30.85
N SER A 655 2.92 21.41 29.64
CA SER A 655 1.64 20.78 29.35
C SER A 655 1.74 19.72 28.25
N ILE A 656 0.78 18.79 28.19
CA ILE A 656 0.68 17.78 27.13
C ILE A 656 -0.19 18.36 26.01
N LYS A 657 0.39 18.48 24.83
CA LYS A 657 -0.33 18.97 23.63
C LYS A 657 -1.01 17.87 22.84
N ALA A 658 -0.36 16.70 22.70
CA ALA A 658 -0.89 15.56 21.98
C ALA A 658 -0.26 14.25 22.46
N ARG A 659 -0.96 13.13 22.21
CA ARG A 659 -0.44 11.76 22.40
C ARG A 659 -0.37 11.06 21.07
N ALA A 660 0.73 10.44 20.77
CA ALA A 660 0.91 9.71 19.52
C ALA A 660 2.04 8.69 19.65
N ALA A 661 1.77 7.44 19.36
CA ALA A 661 2.78 6.39 19.36
C ALA A 661 3.89 6.64 18.31
N THR A 662 5.09 6.14 18.58
CA THR A 662 6.21 6.06 17.63
C THR A 662 5.89 5.08 16.50
N TYR A 663 6.89 4.58 15.78
CA TYR A 663 6.66 3.52 14.79
C TYR A 663 5.99 2.31 15.42
N LYS A 664 5.00 1.75 14.68
CA LYS A 664 4.45 0.41 14.91
C LYS A 664 4.86 -0.46 13.74
N GLY A 665 4.92 -1.77 13.92
CA GLY A 665 5.23 -2.71 12.84
C GLY A 665 4.45 -2.41 11.56
N GLY A 666 5.15 -2.27 10.44
CA GLY A 666 4.60 -1.90 9.14
C GLY A 666 4.14 -0.44 8.99
N ALA A 667 4.37 0.44 9.97
CA ALA A 667 4.06 1.86 9.83
C ALA A 667 5.05 2.55 8.88
N ARG A 668 4.53 3.38 7.99
CA ARG A 668 5.36 4.12 7.01
C ARG A 668 6.03 5.36 7.59
N TYR A 669 5.58 5.83 8.75
CA TYR A 669 6.07 7.04 9.42
C TYR A 669 5.89 6.96 10.93
N CYS A 670 6.69 7.74 11.65
CA CYS A 670 6.55 7.92 13.08
C CYS A 670 5.42 8.91 13.37
N ASN A 671 4.35 8.43 14.00
CA ASN A 671 3.17 9.24 14.28
C ASN A 671 3.45 10.32 15.32
N LEU A 672 4.36 10.05 16.26
CA LEU A 672 4.79 11.02 17.28
C LEU A 672 5.55 12.19 16.65
N CYS A 673 6.58 11.91 15.82
CA CYS A 673 7.29 12.97 15.11
C CYS A 673 6.38 13.78 14.18
N LEU A 674 5.44 13.11 13.50
CA LEU A 674 4.50 13.82 12.62
C LEU A 674 3.54 14.72 13.41
N SER A 675 3.13 14.31 14.62
CA SER A 675 2.30 15.14 15.51
C SER A 675 3.06 16.37 16.02
N GLU A 676 4.34 16.22 16.41
CA GLU A 676 5.21 17.34 16.77
C GLU A 676 5.35 18.33 15.61
N LYS A 677 5.70 17.84 14.43
CA LYS A 677 5.85 18.67 13.22
C LYS A 677 4.56 19.43 12.86
N LEU A 678 3.40 18.79 12.99
CA LEU A 678 2.12 19.45 12.76
C LEU A 678 1.87 20.55 13.79
N THR A 679 2.17 20.29 15.06
CA THR A 679 2.04 21.28 16.13
C THR A 679 2.92 22.50 15.84
N ILE A 680 4.19 22.29 15.45
CA ILE A 680 5.11 23.38 15.09
C ILE A 680 4.62 24.15 13.85
N LEU A 681 4.10 23.48 12.83
CA LEU A 681 3.59 24.13 11.63
C LEU A 681 2.40 25.05 11.92
N MET A 682 1.50 24.57 12.78
CA MET A 682 0.25 25.30 13.11
C MET A 682 0.44 26.37 14.20
N ALA A 683 1.58 26.35 14.91
CA ALA A 683 1.87 27.34 15.93
C ALA A 683 2.12 28.72 15.33
N ASP A 684 1.83 29.74 16.13
CA ASP A 684 2.18 31.10 15.78
C ASP A 684 3.71 31.27 15.75
N GLN A 685 4.23 31.92 14.71
CA GLN A 685 5.68 32.07 14.49
C GLN A 685 6.34 33.07 15.45
N GLU A 686 5.61 34.10 15.84
CA GLU A 686 6.17 35.17 16.69
C GLU A 686 6.36 34.69 18.12
N SER A 687 5.47 33.83 18.60
CA SER A 687 5.51 33.28 19.96
C SER A 687 6.28 31.95 20.07
N THR A 688 6.55 31.27 18.97
CA THR A 688 7.17 29.92 18.98
C THR A 688 8.69 29.97 18.84
N LEU A 689 9.39 29.22 19.71
CA LEU A 689 10.86 29.04 19.65
C LEU A 689 11.33 28.03 18.62
N ASN A 690 10.44 27.11 18.18
CA ASN A 690 10.77 26.10 17.20
C ASN A 690 10.95 26.69 15.81
N SER A 691 12.00 26.26 15.11
CA SER A 691 12.17 26.58 13.71
C SER A 691 11.32 25.66 12.82
N ARG A 692 10.63 26.22 11.82
CA ARG A 692 9.94 25.43 10.78
C ARG A 692 10.88 24.58 9.92
N SER A 693 12.17 24.86 9.91
CA SER A 693 13.17 24.01 9.26
C SER A 693 13.25 22.61 9.88
N GLU A 694 12.85 22.45 11.14
CA GLU A 694 12.80 21.17 11.85
C GLU A 694 11.79 20.18 11.21
N ILE A 695 10.83 20.67 10.43
CA ILE A 695 9.80 19.83 9.77
C ILE A 695 10.43 18.80 8.83
N LEU A 696 11.55 19.10 8.17
CA LEU A 696 12.28 18.13 7.34
C LEU A 696 13.31 17.30 8.11
N GLY A 697 13.44 17.52 9.42
CA GLY A 697 14.37 16.78 10.27
C GLY A 697 14.15 15.26 10.24
N LYS A 698 15.23 14.50 10.51
CA LYS A 698 15.15 13.06 10.70
C LYS A 698 14.25 12.72 11.88
N CYS A 699 13.55 11.58 11.77
CA CYS A 699 12.93 10.96 12.93
C CYS A 699 14.00 10.53 13.94
N ARG A 700 13.82 10.90 15.22
CA ARG A 700 14.71 10.52 16.32
C ARG A 700 14.43 9.12 16.87
N HIS A 701 13.31 8.49 16.46
CA HIS A 701 12.85 7.18 16.90
C HIS A 701 13.23 6.14 15.84
N LYS A 702 14.34 5.44 16.05
CA LYS A 702 14.98 4.55 15.04
C LYS A 702 14.31 3.17 14.86
N TRP A 703 13.22 2.89 15.55
CA TRP A 703 12.64 1.54 15.66
C TRP A 703 12.00 0.97 14.39
N LYS A 704 12.04 1.69 13.28
CA LYS A 704 11.53 1.18 12.01
C LYS A 704 12.48 0.16 11.37
N TYR A 705 13.78 0.36 11.48
CA TYR A 705 14.79 -0.43 10.77
C TYR A 705 15.53 -1.33 11.76
N CYS A 706 15.00 -2.55 11.95
CA CYS A 706 15.51 -3.47 12.95
C CYS A 706 16.71 -4.29 12.49
N LEU A 707 16.87 -4.52 11.17
CA LEU A 707 18.01 -5.30 10.64
C LEU A 707 19.37 -4.61 10.88
N GLY A 708 19.42 -3.27 10.89
CA GLY A 708 20.63 -2.52 11.19
C GLY A 708 21.18 -2.68 12.62
N SER A 709 20.39 -3.25 13.55
CA SER A 709 20.81 -3.52 14.93
C SER A 709 21.29 -4.96 15.15
N ILE A 710 21.18 -5.83 14.15
CA ILE A 710 21.67 -7.21 14.23
C ILE A 710 23.19 -7.17 14.07
N LYS A 711 23.93 -7.59 15.12
CA LYS A 711 25.37 -7.80 15.03
C LYS A 711 25.60 -9.04 14.13
N ILE A 712 26.26 -8.85 13.00
CA ILE A 712 26.70 -9.92 12.13
C ILE A 712 28.13 -10.22 12.56
N ASN A 713 28.33 -11.34 13.27
CA ASN A 713 29.66 -11.84 13.64
C ASN A 713 30.36 -12.41 12.42
#